data_486200c13e25321cc6f1f4433edbf1b3
#
_entry.id   486200c13e25321cc6f1f4433edbf1b3
#
_cell.length_a   1.000
_cell.length_b   1.000
_cell.length_c   1.000
_cell.angle_alpha   90.00
_cell.angle_beta   90.00
_cell.angle_gamma   90.00
#
_symmetry.space_group_name_H-M   'P 1'
#
loop_
_entity.id
_entity.type
_entity.pdbx_description
1 polymer ?
#
loop_
_entity_poly.entity_id
_entity_poly.type
_entity_poly.pdbx_seq_one_letter_code
_entity_poly.pdbx_strand_id
1 'polypeptide(L)'
;MNTRYLKIFAVVAVIALIFVARLAYLQLFTDRYALNAANTSIKIEYVIPQRGVIFDRNGKIMVGNQPAYEISFTQALMKPDFDTLGFCNLMKISKSDFIKKINSITKEKYYSKLTPMTFIKDLSREDIARVQEIIFKYPAFSIVSRPQRQYEVSTSGNLLGYTSEVNERDIKKDSVYYLPGDFIGKTGVEKSYEKELRGVKGMKYIQKDIRLRNIGSYKNGALDKDVITGKDITLTIDYDLQRMAEEMMVNKHGAIVALDPNNGEVLVAATGPDIDPNLFTGPSKSKNLYALSKDTLYENKPTFDRSLQAGYPPGSTFKLLTALSAMQMGVMDENTIFPCGGGFNYRGLRIKGHGGAIPLIPSIQVSSNCYFSYAFLAIVNKYPGNPSKGVDEWKAIMSSFGVGEFLNNDFAVGAKGRIPSGEFYEKRMKNILKASGSKKDYKNWDVLATGAVFNGMGQGDVMVTPLQLANYVGAIANKGWYYTPHIVKSIDGKPNPDPRFKKKHKTLVDPKHFGPVLKGMEAVVLNGTARGLKSNDFTQLAKTGTAQVPQGKDNSIFVLIAPADKPKIVVVAVMEHAGFGATWAGPASTVIAEKYITGDLKRENLYKKMTSASFMPEYKRQWIVDLKRKGLYKDPKLDSVKLKKMQDSLDFIKKQKEKLQKQIDAETQTKKTKEQ
;
A
#
# COMPACT_ATOMS: atom_id res chain seq x y z
N MET A 1 -26.08 8.46 -92.35
CA MET A 1 -25.24 8.49 -91.15
C MET A 1 -24.32 7.29 -91.18
N ASN A 2 -22.99 7.52 -91.14
CA ASN A 2 -22.01 6.48 -91.41
C ASN A 2 -22.02 5.43 -90.27
N THR A 3 -22.25 4.16 -90.56
CA THR A 3 -22.39 3.03 -89.64
C THR A 3 -21.28 2.95 -88.60
N ARG A 4 -20.08 3.52 -88.96
CA ARG A 4 -18.95 3.63 -88.05
C ARG A 4 -19.21 4.60 -86.86
N TYR A 5 -19.85 5.76 -87.07
CA TYR A 5 -20.15 6.72 -86.03
C TYR A 5 -21.22 6.16 -85.09
N LEU A 6 -22.18 5.40 -85.61
CA LEU A 6 -23.22 4.79 -84.78
C LEU A 6 -22.63 3.74 -83.81
N LYS A 7 -21.64 2.96 -84.29
CA LYS A 7 -20.92 1.99 -83.44
C LYS A 7 -20.07 2.65 -82.37
N ILE A 8 -19.38 3.75 -82.71
CA ILE A 8 -18.57 4.51 -81.75
C ILE A 8 -19.50 5.15 -80.73
N PHE A 9 -20.60 5.73 -81.17
CA PHE A 9 -21.57 6.32 -80.21
C PHE A 9 -22.17 5.25 -79.32
N ALA A 10 -22.54 4.09 -79.74
CA ALA A 10 -23.04 2.99 -78.94
C ALA A 10 -22.00 2.53 -77.88
N VAL A 11 -20.73 2.42 -78.21
CA VAL A 11 -19.65 2.07 -77.31
C VAL A 11 -19.48 3.14 -76.23
N VAL A 12 -19.50 4.43 -76.59
CA VAL A 12 -19.39 5.55 -75.65
C VAL A 12 -20.61 5.58 -74.70
N ALA A 13 -21.84 5.35 -75.27
CA ALA A 13 -23.06 5.29 -74.46
C ALA A 13 -23.05 4.13 -73.44
N VAL A 14 -22.55 2.95 -73.86
CA VAL A 14 -22.40 1.79 -72.94
C VAL A 14 -21.40 2.11 -71.82
N ILE A 15 -20.25 2.69 -72.17
CA ILE A 15 -19.24 3.10 -71.15
C ILE A 15 -19.84 4.13 -70.22
N ALA A 16 -20.53 5.15 -70.71
CA ALA A 16 -21.21 6.15 -69.86
C ALA A 16 -22.27 5.51 -68.95
N LEU A 17 -23.03 4.54 -69.45
CA LEU A 17 -24.02 3.81 -68.67
C LEU A 17 -23.39 2.97 -67.55
N ILE A 18 -22.23 2.34 -67.82
CA ILE A 18 -21.46 1.63 -66.79
C ILE A 18 -20.96 2.58 -65.72
N PHE A 19 -20.46 3.76 -66.10
CA PHE A 19 -20.02 4.77 -65.13
C PHE A 19 -21.18 5.28 -64.27
N VAL A 20 -22.33 5.58 -64.88
CA VAL A 20 -23.55 6.00 -64.18
C VAL A 20 -24.04 4.91 -63.24
N ALA A 21 -24.14 3.67 -63.70
CA ALA A 21 -24.51 2.53 -62.89
C ALA A 21 -23.53 2.32 -61.71
N ARG A 22 -22.24 2.47 -61.99
CA ARG A 22 -21.20 2.37 -60.90
C ARG A 22 -21.32 3.49 -59.92
N LEU A 23 -21.60 4.72 -60.38
CA LEU A 23 -21.79 5.88 -59.50
C LEU A 23 -23.06 5.71 -58.64
N ALA A 24 -24.15 5.26 -59.27
CA ALA A 24 -25.37 4.97 -58.55
C ALA A 24 -25.18 3.86 -57.48
N TYR A 25 -24.45 2.79 -57.85
CA TYR A 25 -24.10 1.75 -56.88
C TYR A 25 -23.30 2.29 -55.72
N LEU A 26 -22.28 3.14 -55.95
CA LEU A 26 -21.45 3.73 -54.93
C LEU A 26 -22.20 4.71 -54.03
N GLN A 27 -23.20 5.45 -54.59
CA GLN A 27 -23.93 6.45 -53.86
C GLN A 27 -25.16 5.90 -53.13
N LEU A 28 -25.85 4.90 -53.68
CA LEU A 28 -27.12 4.41 -53.16
C LEU A 28 -27.00 3.10 -52.38
N PHE A 29 -25.97 2.28 -52.67
CA PHE A 29 -25.84 0.92 -52.14
C PHE A 29 -24.60 0.67 -51.32
N THR A 30 -23.72 1.69 -51.17
CA THR A 30 -22.43 1.48 -50.45
C THR A 30 -22.25 2.54 -49.40
N ASP A 31 -22.59 2.23 -48.15
CA ASP A 31 -22.36 3.10 -46.96
C ASP A 31 -20.91 3.25 -46.57
N ARG A 32 -20.00 2.43 -47.20
CA ARG A 32 -18.57 2.40 -46.87
C ARG A 32 -17.87 3.75 -47.04
N TYR A 33 -18.23 4.50 -48.10
CA TYR A 33 -17.65 5.83 -48.37
C TYR A 33 -18.29 6.92 -47.50
N ALA A 34 -19.56 6.82 -47.20
CA ALA A 34 -20.25 7.69 -46.28
C ALA A 34 -19.71 7.51 -44.84
N LEU A 35 -19.48 6.25 -44.42
CA LEU A 35 -18.81 5.92 -43.15
C LEU A 35 -17.38 6.43 -43.10
N ASN A 36 -16.58 6.29 -44.18
CA ASN A 36 -15.23 6.81 -44.21
C ASN A 36 -15.16 8.33 -44.26
N ALA A 37 -16.08 8.99 -44.97
CA ALA A 37 -16.19 10.45 -44.97
C ALA A 37 -16.62 10.95 -43.57
N ALA A 38 -17.57 10.31 -42.93
CA ALA A 38 -17.98 10.62 -41.57
C ALA A 38 -16.80 10.44 -40.58
N ASN A 39 -16.09 9.32 -40.65
CA ASN A 39 -14.92 9.04 -39.81
C ASN A 39 -13.75 10.02 -40.05
N THR A 40 -13.62 10.60 -41.25
CA THR A 40 -12.56 11.58 -41.56
C THR A 40 -12.95 12.99 -41.14
N SER A 41 -14.24 13.29 -41.05
CA SER A 41 -14.76 14.61 -40.72
C SER A 41 -15.17 14.77 -39.24
N ILE A 42 -15.21 13.68 -38.47
CA ILE A 42 -15.60 13.71 -37.07
C ILE A 42 -14.38 13.34 -36.21
N LYS A 43 -14.03 14.21 -35.25
CA LYS A 43 -13.06 13.93 -34.19
C LYS A 43 -13.78 13.70 -32.87
N ILE A 44 -13.49 12.58 -32.22
CA ILE A 44 -13.93 12.37 -30.84
C ILE A 44 -12.93 13.06 -29.91
N GLU A 45 -13.45 13.96 -29.09
CA GLU A 45 -12.70 14.62 -28.03
C GLU A 45 -13.20 14.09 -26.68
N TYR A 46 -12.29 13.50 -25.90
CA TYR A 46 -12.60 12.97 -24.58
C TYR A 46 -12.53 14.05 -23.53
N VAL A 47 -13.60 14.15 -22.72
CA VAL A 47 -13.64 15.02 -21.55
C VAL A 47 -13.22 14.17 -20.35
N ILE A 48 -12.10 14.57 -19.72
CA ILE A 48 -11.52 13.82 -18.59
C ILE A 48 -12.33 14.16 -17.32
N PRO A 49 -12.86 13.14 -16.62
CA PRO A 49 -13.57 13.34 -15.36
C PRO A 49 -12.65 13.78 -14.24
N GLN A 50 -13.18 14.52 -13.29
CA GLN A 50 -12.53 14.69 -12.00
C GLN A 50 -12.56 13.37 -11.24
N ARG A 51 -11.47 13.02 -10.58
CA ARG A 51 -11.43 11.84 -9.69
C ARG A 51 -12.19 12.13 -8.40
N GLY A 52 -12.80 11.12 -7.82
CA GLY A 52 -13.44 11.20 -6.52
C GLY A 52 -12.47 11.68 -5.43
N VAL A 53 -12.97 12.38 -4.43
CA VAL A 53 -12.23 12.84 -3.26
C VAL A 53 -12.05 11.69 -2.27
N ILE A 54 -10.94 11.68 -1.54
CA ILE A 54 -10.70 10.68 -0.49
C ILE A 54 -10.73 11.40 0.86
N PHE A 55 -11.64 10.94 1.73
CA PHE A 55 -11.83 11.44 3.08
C PHE A 55 -11.33 10.44 4.11
N ASP A 56 -10.95 10.90 5.29
CA ASP A 56 -10.81 10.06 6.46
C ASP A 56 -12.20 9.67 7.02
N ARG A 57 -12.24 8.84 8.08
CA ARG A 57 -13.50 8.39 8.69
C ARG A 57 -14.37 9.52 9.27
N ASN A 58 -13.78 10.66 9.57
CA ASN A 58 -14.40 11.82 10.24
C ASN A 58 -14.77 12.93 9.22
N GLY A 59 -14.56 12.68 7.91
CA GLY A 59 -14.89 13.63 6.84
C GLY A 59 -13.78 14.63 6.50
N LYS A 60 -12.58 14.47 7.06
CA LYS A 60 -11.41 15.27 6.70
C LYS A 60 -10.90 14.88 5.31
N ILE A 61 -10.72 15.86 4.43
CA ILE A 61 -10.15 15.63 3.11
C ILE A 61 -8.68 15.19 3.26
N MET A 62 -8.34 14.04 2.73
CA MET A 62 -6.97 13.55 2.63
C MET A 62 -6.40 13.76 1.23
N VAL A 63 -7.21 13.50 0.19
CA VAL A 63 -6.81 13.67 -1.22
C VAL A 63 -7.95 14.34 -1.98
N GLY A 64 -7.69 15.53 -2.47
CA GLY A 64 -8.57 16.29 -3.34
C GLY A 64 -8.06 16.36 -4.78
N ASN A 65 -8.58 17.34 -5.53
CA ASN A 65 -8.17 17.63 -6.89
C ASN A 65 -7.84 19.13 -7.01
N GLN A 66 -6.80 19.42 -7.78
CA GLN A 66 -6.49 20.80 -8.19
C GLN A 66 -6.34 20.86 -9.71
N PRO A 67 -6.65 21.98 -10.37
CA PRO A 67 -6.32 22.16 -11.76
C PRO A 67 -4.81 22.23 -11.94
N ALA A 68 -4.27 21.37 -12.78
CA ALA A 68 -2.92 21.46 -13.29
C ALA A 68 -2.96 21.86 -14.75
N TYR A 69 -2.00 22.63 -15.19
CA TYR A 69 -1.93 23.13 -16.56
C TYR A 69 -0.72 22.57 -17.26
N GLU A 70 -0.91 22.18 -18.50
CA GLU A 70 0.15 21.72 -19.40
C GLU A 70 0.11 22.48 -20.72
N ILE A 71 1.27 22.58 -21.36
CA ILE A 71 1.34 23.04 -22.76
C ILE A 71 1.29 21.82 -23.65
N SER A 72 0.34 21.81 -24.55
CA SER A 72 0.19 20.81 -25.60
C SER A 72 0.72 21.34 -26.91
N PHE A 73 1.37 20.49 -27.70
CA PHE A 73 1.97 20.77 -29.00
C PHE A 73 1.26 19.99 -30.11
N THR A 74 0.86 20.66 -31.19
CA THR A 74 0.29 20.07 -32.39
C THR A 74 1.14 20.44 -33.60
N GLN A 75 1.90 19.51 -34.14
CA GLN A 75 2.87 19.80 -35.19
C GLN A 75 2.25 20.39 -36.47
N ALA A 76 1.07 19.93 -36.86
CA ALA A 76 0.37 20.44 -38.06
C ALA A 76 0.03 21.93 -38.00
N LEU A 77 0.00 22.53 -36.82
CA LEU A 77 -0.27 23.96 -36.61
C LEU A 77 1.02 24.78 -36.52
N MET A 78 2.18 24.16 -36.63
CA MET A 78 3.47 24.87 -36.58
C MET A 78 3.75 25.51 -37.92
N LYS A 79 3.88 26.84 -37.92
CA LYS A 79 4.18 27.62 -39.12
C LYS A 79 5.67 27.53 -39.49
N PRO A 80 6.04 27.70 -40.79
CA PRO A 80 7.45 27.71 -41.19
C PRO A 80 8.26 28.89 -40.59
N ASP A 81 7.60 29.97 -40.28
CA ASP A 81 8.14 31.23 -39.71
C ASP A 81 8.03 31.25 -38.15
N PHE A 82 7.96 30.11 -37.51
CA PHE A 82 7.79 29.98 -36.06
C PHE A 82 8.94 30.64 -35.29
N ASP A 83 8.61 31.66 -34.46
CA ASP A 83 9.56 32.31 -33.57
C ASP A 83 9.98 31.40 -32.40
N THR A 84 10.98 30.58 -32.67
CA THR A 84 11.54 29.63 -31.68
C THR A 84 12.16 30.37 -30.50
N LEU A 85 12.83 31.49 -30.70
CA LEU A 85 13.53 32.21 -29.63
C LEU A 85 12.53 32.90 -28.69
N GLY A 86 11.53 33.58 -29.25
CA GLY A 86 10.46 34.22 -28.48
C GLY A 86 9.68 33.19 -27.65
N PHE A 87 9.35 32.04 -28.25
CA PHE A 87 8.69 30.92 -27.52
C PHE A 87 9.58 30.35 -26.40
N CYS A 88 10.87 30.12 -26.67
CA CYS A 88 11.80 29.61 -25.66
C CYS A 88 11.94 30.58 -24.47
N ASN A 89 11.99 31.90 -24.74
CA ASN A 89 12.03 32.94 -23.71
C ASN A 89 10.73 32.93 -22.88
N LEU A 90 9.57 32.85 -23.55
CA LEU A 90 8.26 32.73 -22.89
C LEU A 90 8.21 31.57 -21.93
N MET A 91 8.69 30.40 -22.36
CA MET A 91 8.67 29.14 -21.60
C MET A 91 9.86 28.98 -20.65
N LYS A 92 10.82 29.94 -20.65
CA LYS A 92 12.08 29.85 -19.86
C LYS A 92 12.85 28.54 -20.11
N ILE A 93 12.92 28.08 -21.35
CA ILE A 93 13.69 26.92 -21.77
C ILE A 93 14.77 27.25 -22.78
N SER A 94 15.83 26.49 -22.84
CA SER A 94 16.86 26.69 -23.87
C SER A 94 16.38 26.22 -25.25
N LYS A 95 16.90 26.78 -26.33
CA LYS A 95 16.64 26.32 -27.70
C LYS A 95 17.02 24.83 -27.86
N SER A 96 18.10 24.37 -27.19
CA SER A 96 18.51 22.99 -27.25
C SER A 96 17.49 22.05 -26.59
N ASP A 97 16.90 22.47 -25.45
CA ASP A 97 15.86 21.69 -24.76
C ASP A 97 14.54 21.69 -25.51
N PHE A 98 14.19 22.81 -26.17
CA PHE A 98 13.06 22.88 -27.08
C PHE A 98 13.18 21.81 -28.20
N ILE A 99 14.34 21.80 -28.91
CA ILE A 99 14.59 20.83 -30.00
C ILE A 99 14.58 19.39 -29.47
N LYS A 100 15.22 19.13 -28.32
CA LYS A 100 15.19 17.82 -27.70
C LYS A 100 13.77 17.37 -27.39
N LYS A 101 12.92 18.23 -26.82
CA LYS A 101 11.52 17.93 -26.49
C LYS A 101 10.71 17.63 -27.76
N ILE A 102 10.80 18.45 -28.80
CA ILE A 102 10.11 18.19 -30.07
C ILE A 102 10.55 16.84 -30.64
N ASN A 103 11.87 16.56 -30.70
CA ASN A 103 12.40 15.30 -31.20
C ASN A 103 11.99 14.10 -30.34
N SER A 104 11.80 14.28 -29.05
CA SER A 104 11.28 13.24 -28.14
C SER A 104 9.82 12.91 -28.46
N ILE A 105 8.99 13.96 -28.59
CA ILE A 105 7.56 13.83 -28.91
C ILE A 105 7.36 13.14 -30.26
N THR A 106 8.12 13.51 -31.29
CA THR A 106 7.99 12.94 -32.65
C THR A 106 8.45 11.48 -32.75
N LYS A 107 9.17 10.97 -31.74
CA LYS A 107 9.59 9.57 -31.64
C LYS A 107 8.63 8.71 -30.82
N GLU A 108 7.61 9.28 -30.21
CA GLU A 108 6.65 8.49 -29.43
C GLU A 108 5.83 7.56 -30.34
N LYS A 109 5.56 6.36 -29.86
CA LYS A 109 4.86 5.30 -30.61
C LYS A 109 3.47 5.72 -31.12
N TYR A 110 2.79 6.58 -30.38
CA TYR A 110 1.44 7.07 -30.71
C TYR A 110 1.44 8.48 -31.26
N TYR A 111 2.60 8.97 -31.70
CA TYR A 111 2.73 10.30 -32.25
C TYR A 111 1.92 10.47 -33.54
N SER A 112 1.23 11.60 -33.63
CA SER A 112 0.55 12.06 -34.85
C SER A 112 0.74 13.57 -34.99
N LYS A 113 1.01 14.00 -36.22
CA LYS A 113 1.14 15.45 -36.53
C LYS A 113 -0.12 16.26 -36.20
N LEU A 114 -1.28 15.60 -36.21
CA LEU A 114 -2.60 16.20 -36.05
C LEU A 114 -3.14 16.13 -34.61
N THR A 115 -2.53 15.33 -33.78
CA THR A 115 -2.98 15.13 -32.38
C THR A 115 -2.15 15.99 -31.43
N PRO A 116 -2.79 16.73 -30.51
CA PRO A 116 -2.07 17.44 -29.46
C PRO A 116 -1.27 16.47 -28.60
N MET A 117 0.02 16.74 -28.44
CA MET A 117 0.94 15.96 -27.58
C MET A 117 1.45 16.86 -26.46
N THR A 118 1.62 16.31 -25.27
CA THR A 118 2.09 17.12 -24.12
C THR A 118 3.53 17.57 -24.32
N PHE A 119 3.74 18.88 -24.32
CA PHE A 119 5.06 19.51 -24.46
C PHE A 119 5.71 19.85 -23.12
N ILE A 120 4.98 20.51 -22.21
CA ILE A 120 5.42 20.79 -20.83
C ILE A 120 4.28 20.43 -19.88
N LYS A 121 4.59 19.67 -18.82
CA LYS A 121 3.65 19.29 -17.76
C LYS A 121 3.82 20.19 -16.53
N ASP A 122 2.77 20.25 -15.73
CA ASP A 122 2.81 20.83 -14.36
C ASP A 122 3.34 22.28 -14.33
N LEU A 123 2.76 23.18 -15.15
CA LEU A 123 3.11 24.61 -15.08
C LEU A 123 2.67 25.22 -13.74
N SER A 124 3.51 26.11 -13.20
CA SER A 124 3.15 26.89 -12.03
C SER A 124 2.03 27.91 -12.37
N ARG A 125 1.32 28.40 -11.34
CA ARG A 125 0.29 29.44 -11.55
C ARG A 125 0.88 30.71 -12.16
N GLU A 126 2.10 31.07 -11.77
CA GLU A 126 2.81 32.25 -12.32
C GLU A 126 3.19 32.03 -13.79
N ASP A 127 3.64 30.82 -14.15
CA ASP A 127 3.95 30.49 -15.54
C ASP A 127 2.70 30.52 -16.42
N ILE A 128 1.57 29.98 -15.92
CA ILE A 128 0.31 30.02 -16.65
C ILE A 128 -0.16 31.43 -16.88
N ALA A 129 -0.17 32.30 -15.87
CA ALA A 129 -0.59 33.66 -16.02
C ALA A 129 0.20 34.39 -17.15
N ARG A 130 1.54 34.24 -17.15
CA ARG A 130 2.43 34.78 -18.16
C ARG A 130 2.20 34.18 -19.55
N VAL A 131 2.05 32.87 -19.64
CA VAL A 131 1.91 32.17 -20.91
C VAL A 131 0.54 32.44 -21.54
N GLN A 132 -0.52 32.50 -20.74
CA GLN A 132 -1.91 32.69 -21.20
C GLN A 132 -2.10 34.02 -21.98
N GLU A 133 -1.38 35.06 -21.61
CA GLU A 133 -1.44 36.35 -22.27
C GLU A 133 -0.82 36.36 -23.68
N ILE A 134 0.13 35.44 -23.95
CA ILE A 134 0.97 35.49 -25.15
C ILE A 134 0.79 34.27 -26.05
N ILE A 135 0.27 33.16 -25.53
CA ILE A 135 0.22 31.84 -26.22
C ILE A 135 -0.55 31.88 -27.56
N PHE A 136 -1.48 32.83 -27.72
CA PHE A 136 -2.24 33.00 -28.97
C PHE A 136 -1.34 33.33 -30.19
N LYS A 137 -0.12 33.83 -29.98
CA LYS A 137 0.89 34.07 -31.03
C LYS A 137 1.49 32.75 -31.56
N TYR A 138 1.33 31.67 -30.82
CA TYR A 138 1.95 30.38 -31.06
C TYR A 138 0.88 29.28 -31.28
N PRO A 139 0.16 29.27 -32.42
CA PRO A 139 -1.01 28.41 -32.63
C PRO A 139 -0.69 26.89 -32.58
N ALA A 140 0.58 26.51 -32.71
CA ALA A 140 1.02 25.13 -32.52
C ALA A 140 0.99 24.68 -31.06
N PHE A 141 0.86 25.62 -30.12
CA PHE A 141 0.85 25.35 -28.69
C PHE A 141 -0.47 25.80 -28.06
N SER A 142 -1.01 25.02 -27.16
CA SER A 142 -2.24 25.31 -26.43
C SER A 142 -2.10 24.95 -24.96
N ILE A 143 -2.78 25.71 -24.10
CA ILE A 143 -2.90 25.38 -22.68
C ILE A 143 -4.02 24.38 -22.50
N VAL A 144 -3.73 23.26 -21.85
CA VAL A 144 -4.71 22.26 -21.49
C VAL A 144 -4.76 22.17 -19.97
N SER A 145 -5.96 22.25 -19.40
CA SER A 145 -6.18 22.00 -17.97
C SER A 145 -6.52 20.55 -17.75
N ARG A 146 -5.83 19.91 -16.81
CA ARG A 146 -6.13 18.54 -16.36
C ARG A 146 -6.29 18.49 -14.84
N PRO A 147 -7.23 17.73 -14.31
CA PRO A 147 -7.32 17.51 -12.87
C PRO A 147 -6.09 16.75 -12.38
N GLN A 148 -5.39 17.26 -11.40
CA GLN A 148 -4.27 16.63 -10.71
C GLN A 148 -4.63 16.38 -9.26
N ARG A 149 -4.10 15.31 -8.65
CA ARG A 149 -4.27 15.05 -7.23
C ARG A 149 -3.57 16.11 -6.38
N GLN A 150 -4.25 16.50 -5.32
CA GLN A 150 -3.75 17.35 -4.26
C GLN A 150 -3.88 16.60 -2.95
N TYR A 151 -2.79 16.45 -2.22
CA TYR A 151 -2.79 15.81 -0.91
C TYR A 151 -2.85 16.90 0.16
N GLU A 152 -3.93 16.88 0.95
CA GLU A 152 -4.14 17.82 2.07
C GLU A 152 -3.42 17.36 3.35
N VAL A 153 -2.61 16.32 3.23
CA VAL A 153 -1.87 15.67 4.31
C VAL A 153 -0.41 15.50 3.91
N SER A 154 0.50 15.49 4.88
CA SER A 154 1.95 15.33 4.69
C SER A 154 2.47 13.93 5.09
N THR A 155 1.57 13.01 5.39
CA THR A 155 1.84 11.65 5.83
C THR A 155 0.96 10.65 5.10
N SER A 156 1.16 9.35 5.32
CA SER A 156 0.33 8.27 4.75
C SER A 156 0.53 8.03 3.25
N GLY A 157 1.70 8.36 2.71
CA GLY A 157 1.96 8.21 1.28
C GLY A 157 1.88 6.78 0.76
N ASN A 158 2.30 5.78 1.54
CA ASN A 158 2.16 4.37 1.18
C ASN A 158 0.69 3.93 1.17
N LEU A 159 -0.09 4.40 2.13
CA LEU A 159 -1.50 4.08 2.30
C LEU A 159 -2.36 4.69 1.19
N LEU A 160 -2.25 5.99 0.97
CA LEU A 160 -3.02 6.73 -0.03
C LEU A 160 -2.59 6.35 -1.45
N GLY A 161 -1.29 6.22 -1.65
CA GLY A 161 -0.71 5.96 -2.96
C GLY A 161 -0.65 7.19 -3.84
N TYR A 162 -0.47 6.97 -5.14
CA TYR A 162 -0.37 8.04 -6.13
C TYR A 162 -0.90 7.63 -7.49
N THR A 163 -1.26 8.63 -8.31
CA THR A 163 -1.61 8.45 -9.71
C THR A 163 -0.40 8.73 -10.61
N SER A 164 -0.29 8.06 -11.73
CA SER A 164 0.70 8.32 -12.77
C SER A 164 0.13 8.02 -14.14
N GLU A 165 0.78 8.52 -15.17
CA GLU A 165 0.42 8.23 -16.54
C GLU A 165 0.43 6.72 -16.81
N VAL A 166 -0.53 6.25 -17.61
CA VAL A 166 -0.65 4.85 -18.02
C VAL A 166 0.54 4.42 -18.86
N ASN A 167 0.96 3.19 -18.69
CA ASN A 167 1.93 2.54 -19.57
C ASN A 167 1.23 1.53 -20.47
N GLU A 168 1.96 0.91 -21.42
CA GLU A 168 1.39 -0.09 -22.34
C GLU A 168 0.71 -1.27 -21.64
N ARG A 169 1.20 -1.68 -20.45
CA ARG A 169 0.58 -2.78 -19.67
C ARG A 169 -0.76 -2.35 -19.07
N ASP A 170 -0.85 -1.11 -18.64
CA ASP A 170 -2.10 -0.56 -18.08
C ASP A 170 -3.16 -0.45 -19.18
N ILE A 171 -2.79 0.08 -20.36
CA ILE A 171 -3.67 0.18 -21.52
C ILE A 171 -4.15 -1.21 -21.97
N LYS A 172 -3.26 -2.22 -22.01
CA LYS A 172 -3.63 -3.59 -22.39
C LYS A 172 -4.63 -4.23 -21.41
N LYS A 173 -4.64 -3.83 -20.13
CA LYS A 173 -5.58 -4.35 -19.13
C LYS A 173 -7.00 -3.80 -19.30
N ASP A 174 -7.14 -2.56 -19.73
CA ASP A 174 -8.43 -1.90 -19.95
C ASP A 174 -8.31 -0.91 -21.12
N SER A 175 -8.20 -1.44 -22.33
CA SER A 175 -8.05 -0.67 -23.58
C SER A 175 -9.32 0.08 -24.00
N VAL A 176 -10.46 -0.23 -23.37
CA VAL A 176 -11.72 0.48 -23.62
C VAL A 176 -11.71 1.84 -22.90
N TYR A 177 -11.12 1.92 -21.73
CA TYR A 177 -11.10 3.15 -20.95
C TYR A 177 -9.80 3.96 -21.13
N TYR A 178 -8.62 3.30 -21.06
CA TYR A 178 -7.34 4.01 -21.05
C TYR A 178 -6.78 4.27 -22.43
N LEU A 179 -6.44 5.53 -22.65
CA LEU A 179 -5.71 6.04 -23.81
C LEU A 179 -4.32 6.56 -23.37
N PRO A 180 -3.34 6.63 -24.28
CA PRO A 180 -2.06 7.28 -23.98
C PRO A 180 -2.27 8.70 -23.42
N GLY A 181 -1.55 9.00 -22.33
CA GLY A 181 -1.68 10.29 -21.63
C GLY A 181 -2.73 10.31 -20.50
N ASP A 182 -3.52 9.25 -20.31
CA ASP A 182 -4.41 9.12 -19.15
C ASP A 182 -3.64 8.83 -17.86
N PHE A 183 -4.27 9.06 -16.72
CA PHE A 183 -3.73 8.77 -15.40
C PHE A 183 -4.46 7.60 -14.76
N ILE A 184 -3.69 6.80 -14.01
CA ILE A 184 -4.17 5.63 -13.27
C ILE A 184 -3.54 5.59 -11.87
N GLY A 185 -4.26 5.10 -10.87
CA GLY A 185 -3.70 4.81 -9.55
C GLY A 185 -2.66 3.69 -9.59
N LYS A 186 -1.47 3.94 -9.07
CA LYS A 186 -0.34 2.98 -9.11
C LYS A 186 -0.16 2.21 -7.83
N THR A 187 -0.44 2.81 -6.69
CA THR A 187 -0.26 2.23 -5.36
C THR A 187 -1.40 2.65 -4.43
N GLY A 188 -1.47 2.07 -3.25
CA GLY A 188 -2.38 2.46 -2.18
C GLY A 188 -3.86 2.43 -2.57
N VAL A 189 -4.66 3.25 -1.89
CA VAL A 189 -6.10 3.42 -2.13
C VAL A 189 -6.38 3.84 -3.58
N GLU A 190 -5.55 4.71 -4.14
CA GLU A 190 -5.66 5.15 -5.54
C GLU A 190 -5.70 3.98 -6.53
N LYS A 191 -4.94 2.91 -6.24
CA LYS A 191 -4.93 1.69 -7.06
C LYS A 191 -6.06 0.74 -6.72
N SER A 192 -6.34 0.52 -5.43
CA SER A 192 -7.35 -0.43 -4.99
C SER A 192 -8.75 -0.05 -5.47
N TYR A 193 -9.03 1.24 -5.48
CA TYR A 193 -10.35 1.81 -5.82
C TYR A 193 -10.30 2.65 -7.10
N GLU A 194 -9.41 2.30 -8.03
CA GLU A 194 -9.25 3.00 -9.31
C GLU A 194 -10.55 3.13 -10.07
N LYS A 195 -11.38 2.07 -10.14
CA LYS A 195 -12.64 2.06 -10.90
C LYS A 195 -13.66 3.05 -10.34
N GLU A 196 -13.73 3.15 -9.02
CA GLU A 196 -14.62 4.06 -8.31
C GLU A 196 -14.13 5.50 -8.45
N LEU A 197 -12.84 5.72 -8.26
CA LEU A 197 -12.23 7.04 -8.23
C LEU A 197 -12.12 7.71 -9.61
N ARG A 198 -11.91 6.93 -10.69
CA ARG A 198 -11.57 7.49 -12.02
C ARG A 198 -12.74 8.14 -12.77
N GLY A 199 -13.99 7.83 -12.42
CA GLY A 199 -15.19 8.31 -13.13
C GLY A 199 -15.37 7.70 -14.53
N VAL A 200 -16.21 8.33 -15.34
CA VAL A 200 -16.47 7.93 -16.73
C VAL A 200 -16.18 9.11 -17.65
N LYS A 201 -15.38 8.90 -18.67
CA LYS A 201 -15.03 9.93 -19.66
C LYS A 201 -16.26 10.37 -20.44
N GLY A 202 -16.41 11.68 -20.58
CA GLY A 202 -17.31 12.26 -21.57
C GLY A 202 -16.73 12.14 -22.98
N MET A 203 -17.59 12.20 -23.98
CA MET A 203 -17.21 12.19 -25.40
C MET A 203 -17.92 13.31 -26.11
N LYS A 204 -17.16 14.16 -26.81
CA LYS A 204 -17.69 15.20 -27.70
C LYS A 204 -17.32 14.87 -29.13
N TYR A 205 -18.32 14.87 -29.99
CA TYR A 205 -18.16 14.62 -31.41
C TYR A 205 -18.04 15.95 -32.15
N ILE A 206 -16.80 16.33 -32.50
CA ILE A 206 -16.49 17.61 -33.13
C ILE A 206 -16.35 17.40 -34.64
N GLN A 207 -17.11 18.18 -35.41
CA GLN A 207 -17.00 18.20 -36.86
C GLN A 207 -15.79 19.02 -37.30
N LYS A 208 -14.99 18.50 -38.23
CA LYS A 208 -13.82 19.14 -38.81
C LYS A 208 -14.01 19.33 -40.32
N ASP A 209 -13.47 20.44 -40.82
CA ASP A 209 -13.34 20.66 -42.27
C ASP A 209 -12.17 19.86 -42.88
N ILE A 210 -12.06 19.94 -44.21
CA ILE A 210 -10.95 19.31 -44.98
C ILE A 210 -9.55 19.79 -44.56
N ARG A 211 -9.46 20.93 -43.86
CA ARG A 211 -8.23 21.48 -43.30
C ARG A 211 -8.09 21.17 -41.80
N LEU A 212 -8.91 20.26 -41.28
CA LEU A 212 -8.93 19.80 -39.87
C LEU A 212 -9.26 20.90 -38.86
N ARG A 213 -9.90 22.01 -39.28
CA ARG A 213 -10.37 23.06 -38.37
C ARG A 213 -11.73 22.64 -37.79
N ASN A 214 -11.96 22.95 -36.51
CA ASN A 214 -13.23 22.72 -35.85
C ASN A 214 -14.32 23.60 -36.49
N ILE A 215 -15.40 22.98 -36.96
CA ILE A 215 -16.57 23.66 -37.50
C ILE A 215 -17.67 23.79 -36.46
N GLY A 216 -17.70 22.91 -35.46
CA GLY A 216 -18.69 22.87 -34.39
C GLY A 216 -18.97 21.44 -33.90
N SER A 217 -20.00 21.31 -33.05
CA SER A 217 -20.45 19.98 -32.59
C SER A 217 -21.18 19.25 -33.71
N TYR A 218 -20.82 17.98 -33.92
CA TYR A 218 -21.49 17.13 -34.91
C TYR A 218 -22.96 16.91 -34.50
N LYS A 219 -23.89 17.13 -35.45
CA LYS A 219 -25.36 17.04 -35.21
C LYS A 219 -25.83 17.81 -33.96
N ASN A 220 -25.24 18.99 -33.72
CA ASN A 220 -25.55 19.83 -32.56
C ASN A 220 -25.34 19.14 -31.21
N GLY A 221 -24.39 18.19 -31.12
CA GLY A 221 -24.07 17.49 -29.90
C GLY A 221 -24.99 16.29 -29.56
N ALA A 222 -25.87 15.89 -30.49
CA ALA A 222 -26.83 14.79 -30.23
C ALA A 222 -26.18 13.42 -29.91
N LEU A 223 -24.92 13.25 -30.22
CA LEU A 223 -24.14 12.03 -29.91
C LEU A 223 -23.18 12.21 -28.73
N ASP A 224 -23.09 13.42 -28.20
CA ASP A 224 -22.21 13.70 -27.08
C ASP A 224 -22.62 12.88 -25.86
N LYS A 225 -21.63 12.47 -25.07
CA LYS A 225 -21.84 11.77 -23.79
C LYS A 225 -21.27 12.62 -22.68
N ASP A 226 -22.08 12.85 -21.67
CA ASP A 226 -21.65 13.61 -20.50
C ASP A 226 -20.56 12.90 -19.71
N VAL A 227 -19.69 13.70 -19.11
CA VAL A 227 -18.66 13.21 -18.18
C VAL A 227 -19.32 12.89 -16.84
N ILE A 228 -18.93 11.75 -16.26
CA ILE A 228 -19.38 11.37 -14.91
C ILE A 228 -18.15 11.42 -14.00
N THR A 229 -18.19 12.27 -12.98
CA THR A 229 -17.12 12.38 -11.97
C THR A 229 -16.89 11.07 -11.23
N GLY A 230 -15.68 10.86 -10.74
CA GLY A 230 -15.36 9.73 -9.86
C GLY A 230 -16.14 9.80 -8.55
N LYS A 231 -16.38 8.64 -7.96
CA LYS A 231 -17.06 8.51 -6.66
C LYS A 231 -16.13 8.88 -5.52
N ASP A 232 -16.66 9.59 -4.55
CA ASP A 232 -15.95 9.92 -3.34
C ASP A 232 -15.80 8.70 -2.43
N ILE A 233 -14.65 8.59 -1.76
CA ILE A 233 -14.33 7.48 -0.87
C ILE A 233 -14.08 8.02 0.54
N THR A 234 -14.80 7.45 1.52
CA THR A 234 -14.50 7.66 2.94
C THR A 234 -13.74 6.44 3.46
N LEU A 235 -12.55 6.68 3.98
CA LEU A 235 -11.71 5.64 4.59
C LEU A 235 -12.23 5.27 6.00
N THR A 236 -11.78 4.12 6.49
CA THR A 236 -11.92 3.72 7.88
C THR A 236 -10.86 4.36 8.77
N ILE A 237 -9.80 4.88 8.17
CA ILE A 237 -8.65 5.51 8.84
C ILE A 237 -9.11 6.74 9.62
N ASP A 238 -8.65 6.84 10.86
CA ASP A 238 -8.70 8.06 11.67
C ASP A 238 -7.38 8.82 11.43
N TYR A 239 -7.45 9.94 10.71
CA TYR A 239 -6.23 10.64 10.30
C TYR A 239 -5.43 11.18 11.48
N ASP A 240 -6.08 11.60 12.55
CA ASP A 240 -5.35 12.12 13.71
C ASP A 240 -4.57 11.02 14.42
N LEU A 241 -5.14 9.82 14.54
CA LEU A 241 -4.43 8.64 15.06
C LEU A 241 -3.34 8.17 14.09
N GLN A 242 -3.62 8.16 12.78
CA GLN A 242 -2.67 7.77 11.75
C GLN A 242 -1.45 8.69 11.79
N ARG A 243 -1.65 10.01 11.81
CA ARG A 243 -0.58 11.01 11.92
C ARG A 243 0.25 10.82 13.18
N MET A 244 -0.40 10.64 14.33
CA MET A 244 0.31 10.37 15.60
C MET A 244 1.16 9.10 15.52
N ALA A 245 0.64 8.03 14.88
CA ALA A 245 1.37 6.80 14.72
C ALA A 245 2.61 6.99 13.80
N GLU A 246 2.46 7.72 12.70
CA GLU A 246 3.54 8.01 11.77
C GLU A 246 4.61 8.94 12.38
N GLU A 247 4.21 9.95 13.15
CA GLU A 247 5.13 10.78 13.92
C GLU A 247 5.96 9.95 14.92
N MET A 248 5.34 8.98 15.59
CA MET A 248 6.04 8.05 16.47
C MET A 248 6.98 7.10 15.72
N MET A 249 6.77 6.88 14.41
CA MET A 249 7.61 6.03 13.56
C MET A 249 8.74 6.80 12.85
N VAL A 250 8.83 8.11 12.98
CA VAL A 250 9.95 8.88 12.43
C VAL A 250 11.29 8.33 12.94
N ASN A 251 12.25 8.11 12.03
CA ASN A 251 13.56 7.51 12.29
C ASN A 251 13.50 6.08 12.88
N LYS A 252 12.42 5.35 12.61
CA LYS A 252 12.22 3.96 13.04
C LYS A 252 11.70 3.11 11.89
N HIS A 253 12.11 1.84 11.87
CA HIS A 253 11.56 0.84 10.96
C HIS A 253 10.52 -0.01 11.70
N GLY A 254 9.44 -0.34 11.02
CA GLY A 254 8.37 -1.15 11.60
C GLY A 254 6.99 -0.65 11.20
N ALA A 255 6.00 -0.94 12.05
CA ALA A 255 4.62 -0.56 11.78
C ALA A 255 3.79 -0.41 13.07
N ILE A 256 2.76 0.42 13.01
CA ILE A 256 1.67 0.49 14.00
C ILE A 256 0.37 0.27 13.25
N VAL A 257 -0.39 -0.75 13.66
CA VAL A 257 -1.70 -1.07 13.09
C VAL A 257 -2.74 -1.04 14.20
N ALA A 258 -3.85 -0.35 13.95
CA ALA A 258 -5.01 -0.38 14.83
C ALA A 258 -6.27 -0.73 14.04
N LEU A 259 -7.14 -1.54 14.62
CA LEU A 259 -8.42 -1.89 14.03
C LEU A 259 -9.55 -1.94 15.08
N ASP A 260 -10.78 -1.73 14.61
CA ASP A 260 -11.98 -2.03 15.38
C ASP A 260 -12.31 -3.52 15.25
N PRO A 261 -12.22 -4.31 16.33
CA PRO A 261 -12.47 -5.75 16.26
C PRO A 261 -13.93 -6.09 15.91
N ASN A 262 -14.87 -5.15 16.12
CA ASN A 262 -16.30 -5.42 15.96
C ASN A 262 -16.77 -5.43 14.52
N ASN A 263 -16.05 -4.75 13.62
CA ASN A 263 -16.43 -4.59 12.21
C ASN A 263 -15.25 -4.83 11.24
N GLY A 264 -14.00 -4.88 11.71
CA GLY A 264 -12.79 -5.05 10.89
C GLY A 264 -12.30 -3.75 10.25
N GLU A 265 -12.85 -2.59 10.60
CA GLU A 265 -12.34 -1.29 10.12
C GLU A 265 -10.91 -1.06 10.60
N VAL A 266 -9.98 -0.78 9.68
CA VAL A 266 -8.62 -0.40 10.01
C VAL A 266 -8.58 1.09 10.33
N LEU A 267 -8.24 1.42 11.57
CA LEU A 267 -8.19 2.79 12.07
C LEU A 267 -6.83 3.45 11.85
N VAL A 268 -5.77 2.65 11.89
CA VAL A 268 -4.38 3.05 11.68
C VAL A 268 -3.65 1.95 10.92
N ALA A 269 -2.90 2.34 9.89
CA ALA A 269 -1.96 1.48 9.17
C ALA A 269 -0.68 2.27 8.87
N ALA A 270 0.07 2.58 9.93
CA ALA A 270 1.30 3.36 9.83
C ALA A 270 2.51 2.46 9.57
N THR A 271 3.34 2.86 8.64
CA THR A 271 4.62 2.22 8.31
C THR A 271 5.80 3.14 8.61
N GLY A 272 6.88 2.61 9.06
CA GLY A 272 8.13 3.36 9.23
C GLY A 272 9.25 2.78 8.36
N PRO A 273 9.92 3.64 7.55
CA PRO A 273 9.66 5.07 7.34
C PRO A 273 8.41 5.33 6.49
N ASP A 274 7.77 6.47 6.73
CA ASP A 274 6.65 6.95 5.94
C ASP A 274 7.10 7.88 4.80
N ILE A 275 6.19 8.12 3.84
CA ILE A 275 6.38 9.00 2.70
C ILE A 275 5.35 10.12 2.75
N ASP A 276 5.83 11.35 2.56
CA ASP A 276 4.95 12.48 2.27
C ASP A 276 4.34 12.30 0.86
N PRO A 277 3.02 12.14 0.71
CA PRO A 277 2.38 11.91 -0.57
C PRO A 277 2.52 13.11 -1.53
N ASN A 278 2.80 14.31 -1.03
CA ASN A 278 3.06 15.49 -1.85
C ASN A 278 4.33 15.34 -2.71
N LEU A 279 5.26 14.45 -2.33
CA LEU A 279 6.40 14.09 -3.18
C LEU A 279 5.99 13.38 -4.49
N PHE A 280 4.74 12.91 -4.56
CA PHE A 280 4.18 12.25 -5.74
C PHE A 280 3.47 13.20 -6.71
N THR A 281 3.52 14.49 -6.48
CA THR A 281 2.90 15.52 -7.32
C THR A 281 3.92 16.52 -7.84
N GLY A 282 3.53 17.32 -8.82
CA GLY A 282 4.32 18.41 -9.37
C GLY A 282 5.52 18.02 -10.23
N PRO A 283 6.33 18.99 -10.67
CA PRO A 283 7.41 18.78 -11.65
C PRO A 283 8.52 17.83 -11.19
N SER A 284 8.75 17.75 -9.87
CA SER A 284 9.80 16.89 -9.29
C SER A 284 9.38 15.44 -9.03
N LYS A 285 8.12 15.08 -9.29
CA LYS A 285 7.55 13.76 -9.02
C LYS A 285 8.43 12.58 -9.46
N SER A 286 8.84 12.55 -10.74
CA SER A 286 9.67 11.45 -11.27
C SER A 286 11.02 11.33 -10.56
N LYS A 287 11.65 12.47 -10.23
CA LYS A 287 12.91 12.52 -9.49
C LYS A 287 12.73 12.03 -8.05
N ASN A 288 11.64 12.46 -7.40
CA ASN A 288 11.30 12.03 -6.04
C ASN A 288 11.02 10.51 -5.98
N LEU A 289 10.20 10.00 -6.89
CA LEU A 289 9.90 8.56 -6.99
C LEU A 289 11.17 7.73 -7.22
N TYR A 290 12.04 8.19 -8.12
CA TYR A 290 13.33 7.52 -8.34
C TYR A 290 14.19 7.51 -7.07
N ALA A 291 14.33 8.66 -6.40
CA ALA A 291 15.10 8.76 -5.16
C ALA A 291 14.54 7.84 -4.06
N LEU A 292 13.23 7.84 -3.84
CA LEU A 292 12.55 6.97 -2.87
C LEU A 292 12.75 5.48 -3.19
N SER A 293 12.68 5.10 -4.46
CA SER A 293 12.87 3.71 -4.90
C SER A 293 14.32 3.22 -4.73
N LYS A 294 15.29 4.13 -4.70
CA LYS A 294 16.72 3.84 -4.53
C LYS A 294 17.19 4.00 -3.08
N ASP A 295 16.34 4.51 -2.20
CA ASP A 295 16.67 4.64 -0.78
C ASP A 295 16.62 3.28 -0.09
N THR A 296 17.73 2.56 -0.19
CA THR A 296 17.97 1.28 0.49
C THR A 296 19.02 1.41 1.60
N LEU A 297 19.47 2.62 1.88
CA LEU A 297 20.47 2.89 2.90
C LEU A 297 19.93 2.51 4.28
N TYR A 298 20.70 1.75 5.03
CA TYR A 298 20.30 1.23 6.35
C TYR A 298 19.00 0.43 6.33
N GLU A 299 18.68 -0.24 5.22
CA GLU A 299 17.39 -0.96 4.99
C GLU A 299 16.15 -0.06 5.05
N ASN A 300 16.31 1.24 4.73
CA ASN A 300 15.26 2.24 4.85
C ASN A 300 14.01 1.86 4.05
N LYS A 301 14.13 1.68 2.73
CA LYS A 301 13.04 1.19 1.83
C LYS A 301 11.69 1.88 2.09
N PRO A 302 11.59 3.20 1.93
CA PRO A 302 10.39 3.94 2.31
C PRO A 302 9.14 3.53 1.50
N THR A 303 9.31 3.03 0.27
CA THR A 303 8.21 2.53 -0.58
C THR A 303 7.72 1.14 -0.20
N PHE A 304 8.33 0.48 0.78
CA PHE A 304 7.92 -0.82 1.28
C PHE A 304 7.01 -0.66 2.51
N ASP A 305 5.73 -0.91 2.33
CA ASP A 305 4.76 -0.84 3.42
C ASP A 305 4.94 -2.00 4.39
N ARG A 306 5.56 -1.72 5.53
CA ARG A 306 5.83 -2.71 6.56
C ARG A 306 4.58 -3.17 7.30
N SER A 307 3.53 -2.36 7.34
CA SER A 307 2.28 -2.73 8.01
C SER A 307 1.56 -3.89 7.32
N LEU A 308 1.73 -4.00 5.99
CA LEU A 308 1.03 -4.94 5.13
C LEU A 308 1.92 -6.05 4.56
N GLN A 309 3.21 -5.77 4.33
CA GLN A 309 4.10 -6.63 3.55
C GLN A 309 5.24 -7.25 4.35
N ALA A 310 5.69 -6.61 5.44
CA ALA A 310 6.79 -7.17 6.23
C ALA A 310 6.34 -8.37 7.05
N GLY A 311 7.04 -9.49 6.88
CA GLY A 311 6.86 -10.68 7.72
C GLY A 311 7.80 -10.64 8.91
N TYR A 312 7.24 -10.66 10.12
CA TYR A 312 7.99 -10.71 11.37
C TYR A 312 7.72 -12.00 12.11
N PRO A 313 8.72 -12.61 12.78
CA PRO A 313 8.43 -13.56 13.83
C PRO A 313 7.59 -12.85 14.90
N PRO A 314 6.40 -13.34 15.28
CA PRO A 314 5.53 -12.65 16.22
C PRO A 314 6.04 -12.66 17.67
N GLY A 315 7.06 -13.47 17.97
CA GLY A 315 7.61 -13.61 19.31
C GLY A 315 6.53 -14.02 20.32
N SER A 316 6.69 -13.59 21.56
CA SER A 316 5.82 -14.00 22.67
C SER A 316 4.33 -13.60 22.53
N THR A 317 3.95 -12.77 21.55
CA THR A 317 2.53 -12.52 21.27
C THR A 317 1.83 -13.74 20.69
N PHE A 318 2.56 -14.61 20.01
CA PHE A 318 2.06 -15.84 19.42
C PHE A 318 1.71 -16.92 20.47
N LYS A 319 2.23 -16.82 21.69
CA LYS A 319 1.91 -17.71 22.80
C LYS A 319 0.40 -17.79 23.10
N LEU A 320 -0.33 -16.70 22.80
CA LEU A 320 -1.78 -16.68 22.91
C LEU A 320 -2.44 -17.70 21.96
N LEU A 321 -2.00 -17.73 20.70
CA LEU A 321 -2.47 -18.71 19.72
C LEU A 321 -1.98 -20.13 20.05
N THR A 322 -0.77 -20.27 20.56
CA THR A 322 -0.26 -21.58 21.02
C THR A 322 -1.12 -22.14 22.14
N ALA A 323 -1.50 -21.31 23.12
CA ALA A 323 -2.41 -21.71 24.20
C ALA A 323 -3.78 -22.16 23.67
N LEU A 324 -4.39 -21.31 22.83
CA LEU A 324 -5.69 -21.59 22.23
C LEU A 324 -5.67 -22.90 21.41
N SER A 325 -4.61 -23.10 20.62
CA SER A 325 -4.48 -24.32 19.82
C SER A 325 -4.29 -25.57 20.68
N ALA A 326 -3.44 -25.51 21.70
CA ALA A 326 -3.17 -26.63 22.56
C ALA A 326 -4.42 -27.04 23.37
N MET A 327 -5.20 -26.08 23.85
CA MET A 327 -6.48 -26.34 24.51
C MET A 327 -7.52 -26.91 23.53
N GLN A 328 -7.64 -26.33 22.33
CA GLN A 328 -8.54 -26.83 21.29
C GLN A 328 -8.20 -28.23 20.83
N MET A 329 -6.93 -28.57 20.71
CA MET A 329 -6.46 -29.89 20.36
C MET A 329 -6.55 -30.89 21.52
N GLY A 330 -6.92 -30.46 22.72
CA GLY A 330 -7.09 -31.31 23.90
C GLY A 330 -5.78 -31.81 24.48
N VAL A 331 -4.64 -31.19 24.19
CA VAL A 331 -3.33 -31.59 24.71
C VAL A 331 -2.93 -30.83 25.98
N MET A 332 -3.71 -29.84 26.39
CA MET A 332 -3.62 -29.16 27.69
C MET A 332 -4.97 -28.50 28.05
N ASP A 333 -5.11 -28.08 29.30
CA ASP A 333 -6.15 -27.22 29.84
C ASP A 333 -5.53 -26.00 30.56
N GLU A 334 -6.37 -25.15 31.18
CA GLU A 334 -5.91 -23.95 31.89
C GLU A 334 -5.09 -24.26 33.15
N ASN A 335 -5.27 -25.45 33.73
CA ASN A 335 -4.62 -25.91 34.97
C ASN A 335 -3.35 -26.72 34.69
N THR A 336 -3.11 -27.09 33.45
CA THR A 336 -1.94 -27.89 33.07
C THR A 336 -0.64 -27.20 33.50
N ILE A 337 0.21 -27.95 34.23
CA ILE A 337 1.52 -27.51 34.69
C ILE A 337 2.60 -28.33 33.99
N PHE A 338 3.54 -27.66 33.34
CA PHE A 338 4.70 -28.32 32.74
C PHE A 338 5.94 -28.24 33.66
N PRO A 339 6.92 -29.14 33.52
CA PRO A 339 8.09 -29.23 34.39
C PRO A 339 9.12 -28.11 34.07
N CYS A 340 8.79 -26.88 34.39
CA CYS A 340 9.57 -25.67 34.09
C CYS A 340 10.53 -25.21 35.23
N GLY A 341 10.74 -25.97 36.28
CA GLY A 341 11.60 -25.58 37.38
C GLY A 341 13.05 -25.21 36.97
N GLY A 342 13.59 -25.89 35.96
CA GLY A 342 14.90 -25.60 35.35
C GLY A 342 14.84 -25.01 33.93
N GLY A 343 13.67 -24.56 33.48
CA GLY A 343 13.42 -24.22 32.07
C GLY A 343 12.97 -25.42 31.24
N PHE A 344 12.77 -25.22 29.94
CA PHE A 344 12.49 -26.32 29.02
C PHE A 344 13.73 -27.20 28.85
N ASN A 345 13.61 -28.45 29.11
CA ASN A 345 14.67 -29.43 28.96
C ASN A 345 14.08 -30.68 28.28
N TYR A 346 14.43 -30.87 27.03
CA TYR A 346 13.99 -32.02 26.25
C TYR A 346 15.12 -32.51 25.34
N ARG A 347 15.57 -33.73 25.54
CA ARG A 347 16.63 -34.41 24.75
C ARG A 347 17.89 -33.51 24.54
N GLY A 348 18.30 -32.79 25.59
CA GLY A 348 19.52 -31.96 25.58
C GLY A 348 19.33 -30.50 25.14
N LEU A 349 18.19 -30.15 24.53
CA LEU A 349 17.86 -28.75 24.29
C LEU A 349 17.38 -28.11 25.59
N ARG A 350 18.05 -27.04 26.00
CA ARG A 350 17.66 -26.22 27.15
C ARG A 350 17.25 -24.82 26.71
N ILE A 351 16.02 -24.41 27.05
CA ILE A 351 15.52 -23.04 26.85
C ILE A 351 15.25 -22.45 28.25
N LYS A 352 15.90 -21.34 28.56
CA LYS A 352 15.67 -20.67 29.85
C LYS A 352 14.20 -20.32 30.01
N GLY A 353 13.62 -20.63 31.17
CA GLY A 353 12.26 -20.32 31.55
C GLY A 353 12.20 -19.24 32.59
N HIS A 354 11.04 -18.60 32.71
CA HIS A 354 10.69 -17.69 33.77
C HIS A 354 9.45 -18.22 34.48
N GLY A 355 9.37 -18.04 35.79
CA GLY A 355 8.18 -18.33 36.61
C GLY A 355 8.06 -19.75 37.14
N GLY A 356 8.94 -20.69 36.76
CA GLY A 356 8.90 -22.07 37.28
C GLY A 356 7.75 -22.92 36.72
N ALA A 357 7.33 -23.93 37.49
CA ALA A 357 6.22 -24.83 37.16
C ALA A 357 4.89 -24.16 37.58
N ILE A 358 4.24 -23.51 36.70
CA ILE A 358 3.02 -22.70 36.90
C ILE A 358 1.99 -23.01 35.80
N PRO A 359 0.68 -22.83 36.07
CA PRO A 359 -0.37 -23.06 35.08
C PRO A 359 -0.45 -21.95 34.02
N LEU A 360 -1.43 -22.01 33.11
CA LEU A 360 -1.53 -21.18 31.90
C LEU A 360 -1.56 -19.67 32.20
N ILE A 361 -2.45 -19.20 33.09
CA ILE A 361 -2.63 -17.76 33.34
C ILE A 361 -1.33 -17.09 33.83
N PRO A 362 -0.65 -17.57 34.89
CA PRO A 362 0.66 -17.04 35.27
C PRO A 362 1.73 -17.21 34.17
N SER A 363 1.66 -18.28 33.38
CA SER A 363 2.62 -18.50 32.27
C SER A 363 2.48 -17.45 31.16
N ILE A 364 1.26 -16.96 30.88
CA ILE A 364 1.02 -15.83 29.99
C ILE A 364 1.54 -14.52 30.62
N GLN A 365 1.24 -14.29 31.91
CA GLN A 365 1.64 -13.11 32.69
C GLN A 365 3.14 -12.87 32.67
N VAL A 366 3.95 -13.90 32.98
CA VAL A 366 5.42 -13.82 32.98
C VAL A 366 6.04 -14.12 31.63
N SER A 367 5.22 -14.47 30.62
CA SER A 367 5.67 -14.81 29.28
C SER A 367 6.63 -16.02 29.25
N SER A 368 6.31 -17.13 29.94
CA SER A 368 7.18 -18.30 30.10
C SER A 368 7.52 -18.97 28.76
N ASN A 369 8.78 -18.95 28.36
CA ASN A 369 9.24 -19.67 27.16
C ASN A 369 9.15 -21.18 27.33
N CYS A 370 9.51 -21.67 28.53
CA CYS A 370 9.45 -23.08 28.87
C CYS A 370 8.05 -23.65 28.69
N TYR A 371 7.04 -23.01 29.28
CA TYR A 371 5.66 -23.46 29.23
C TYR A 371 5.18 -23.66 27.79
N PHE A 372 5.38 -22.64 26.96
CA PHE A 372 4.91 -22.67 25.57
C PHE A 372 5.75 -23.56 24.65
N SER A 373 7.00 -23.86 25.01
CA SER A 373 7.77 -24.90 24.33
C SER A 373 7.21 -26.29 24.60
N TYR A 374 6.83 -26.60 25.85
CA TYR A 374 6.16 -27.86 26.18
C TYR A 374 4.75 -27.96 25.58
N ALA A 375 3.98 -26.87 25.60
CA ALA A 375 2.67 -26.81 24.96
C ALA A 375 2.75 -27.13 23.46
N PHE A 376 3.73 -26.58 22.76
CA PHE A 376 3.94 -26.88 21.33
C PHE A 376 4.49 -28.29 21.11
N LEU A 377 5.34 -28.79 21.99
CA LEU A 377 5.79 -30.18 21.96
C LEU A 377 4.59 -31.15 22.10
N ALA A 378 3.64 -30.84 23.00
CA ALA A 378 2.41 -31.62 23.15
C ALA A 378 1.53 -31.58 21.88
N ILE A 379 1.42 -30.42 21.21
CA ILE A 379 0.74 -30.30 19.90
C ILE A 379 1.37 -31.24 18.88
N VAL A 380 2.69 -31.21 18.72
CA VAL A 380 3.41 -32.04 17.73
C VAL A 380 3.26 -33.51 18.03
N ASN A 381 3.30 -33.90 19.31
CA ASN A 381 3.24 -35.26 19.77
C ASN A 381 1.81 -35.78 20.01
N LYS A 382 0.77 -35.00 19.68
CA LYS A 382 -0.65 -35.45 19.81
C LYS A 382 -0.91 -36.77 19.11
N TYR A 383 -0.26 -37.01 17.99
CA TYR A 383 -0.36 -38.23 17.21
C TYR A 383 0.97 -39.02 17.28
N PRO A 384 1.09 -40.06 18.12
CA PRO A 384 2.32 -40.82 18.22
C PRO A 384 2.78 -41.38 16.87
N GLY A 385 4.05 -41.19 16.54
CA GLY A 385 4.64 -41.60 15.27
C GLY A 385 4.25 -40.78 14.04
N ASN A 386 3.41 -39.75 14.19
CA ASN A 386 2.98 -38.88 13.09
C ASN A 386 2.99 -37.40 13.50
N PRO A 387 4.17 -36.79 13.69
CA PRO A 387 4.29 -35.39 14.09
C PRO A 387 3.71 -34.43 13.04
N SER A 388 3.74 -34.80 11.76
CA SER A 388 3.19 -33.98 10.66
C SER A 388 1.70 -33.73 10.83
N LYS A 389 0.93 -34.74 11.27
CA LYS A 389 -0.51 -34.61 11.51
C LYS A 389 -0.82 -33.62 12.63
N GLY A 390 -0.03 -33.61 13.71
CA GLY A 390 -0.17 -32.64 14.80
C GLY A 390 0.08 -31.23 14.34
N VAL A 391 1.12 -31.03 13.52
CA VAL A 391 1.43 -29.69 12.94
C VAL A 391 0.38 -29.26 11.93
N ASP A 392 -0.17 -30.19 11.12
CA ASP A 392 -1.18 -29.81 10.12
C ASP A 392 -2.52 -29.42 10.78
N GLU A 393 -2.91 -30.09 11.86
CA GLU A 393 -4.07 -29.69 12.68
C GLU A 393 -3.84 -28.31 13.32
N TRP A 394 -2.67 -28.09 13.91
CA TRP A 394 -2.29 -26.77 14.42
C TRP A 394 -2.31 -25.71 13.33
N LYS A 395 -1.74 -25.98 12.14
CA LYS A 395 -1.77 -25.06 11.01
C LYS A 395 -3.19 -24.71 10.58
N ALA A 396 -4.10 -25.68 10.55
CA ALA A 396 -5.51 -25.42 10.21
C ALA A 396 -6.14 -24.43 11.21
N ILE A 397 -5.83 -24.58 12.51
CA ILE A 397 -6.27 -23.61 13.53
C ILE A 397 -5.66 -22.24 13.24
N MET A 398 -4.35 -22.12 12.95
CA MET A 398 -3.71 -20.84 12.63
C MET A 398 -4.35 -20.18 11.42
N SER A 399 -4.59 -20.93 10.33
CA SER A 399 -5.24 -20.43 9.12
C SER A 399 -6.65 -19.93 9.40
N SER A 400 -7.37 -20.50 10.36
CA SER A 400 -8.71 -20.04 10.76
C SER A 400 -8.69 -18.65 11.41
N PHE A 401 -7.56 -18.18 11.94
CA PHE A 401 -7.32 -16.82 12.41
C PHE A 401 -6.80 -15.87 11.31
N GLY A 402 -6.68 -16.35 10.08
CA GLY A 402 -6.09 -15.60 8.96
C GLY A 402 -4.55 -15.54 8.98
N VAL A 403 -3.88 -16.34 9.83
CA VAL A 403 -2.42 -16.37 9.94
C VAL A 403 -1.84 -17.32 8.90
N GLY A 404 -0.84 -16.87 8.15
CA GLY A 404 -0.25 -17.66 7.06
C GLY A 404 -1.09 -17.68 5.79
N GLU A 405 -2.14 -16.86 5.71
CA GLU A 405 -3.03 -16.72 4.56
C GLU A 405 -3.15 -15.25 4.12
N PHE A 406 -3.56 -15.01 2.87
CA PHE A 406 -3.97 -13.67 2.48
C PHE A 406 -5.32 -13.34 3.11
N LEU A 407 -5.40 -12.21 3.81
CA LEU A 407 -6.65 -11.79 4.48
C LEU A 407 -7.77 -11.40 3.51
N ASN A 408 -7.49 -11.35 2.20
CA ASN A 408 -8.44 -10.96 1.15
C ASN A 408 -9.11 -9.59 1.39
N ASN A 409 -8.32 -8.68 1.89
CA ASN A 409 -8.69 -7.29 2.18
C ASN A 409 -8.70 -6.42 0.91
N ASP A 410 -8.91 -5.11 1.08
CA ASP A 410 -8.97 -4.11 -0.01
C ASP A 410 -7.69 -3.27 -0.15
N PHE A 411 -6.60 -3.63 0.51
CA PHE A 411 -5.31 -2.99 0.31
C PHE A 411 -4.68 -3.41 -1.03
N ALA A 412 -3.96 -2.49 -1.67
CA ALA A 412 -3.31 -2.73 -2.96
C ALA A 412 -2.15 -3.73 -2.90
N VAL A 413 -1.60 -3.95 -1.71
CA VAL A 413 -0.46 -4.83 -1.44
C VAL A 413 -0.72 -5.63 -0.17
N GLY A 414 -0.01 -6.74 -0.02
CA GLY A 414 -0.08 -7.56 1.18
C GLY A 414 0.88 -8.73 1.09
N ALA A 415 1.10 -9.42 2.19
CA ALA A 415 1.88 -10.66 2.24
C ALA A 415 1.13 -11.75 3.02
N LYS A 416 1.37 -12.98 2.60
CA LYS A 416 0.74 -14.15 3.20
C LYS A 416 1.27 -14.49 4.60
N GLY A 417 2.48 -14.03 4.95
CA GLY A 417 3.18 -14.56 6.11
C GLY A 417 3.61 -16.04 5.90
N ARG A 418 3.89 -16.75 6.98
CA ARG A 418 4.26 -18.17 6.91
C ARG A 418 3.86 -18.91 8.18
N ILE A 419 3.10 -20.01 8.01
CA ILE A 419 2.88 -21.04 9.01
C ILE A 419 3.35 -22.36 8.40
N PRO A 420 4.34 -23.05 8.99
CA PRO A 420 4.86 -24.29 8.45
C PRO A 420 3.81 -25.41 8.52
N SER A 421 3.87 -26.35 7.57
CA SER A 421 3.07 -27.58 7.54
C SER A 421 3.89 -28.78 7.98
N GLY A 422 3.24 -29.92 8.19
CA GLY A 422 3.91 -31.19 8.38
C GLY A 422 4.85 -31.54 7.22
N GLU A 423 4.38 -31.36 5.97
CA GLU A 423 5.19 -31.57 4.76
C GLU A 423 6.45 -30.68 4.74
N PHE A 424 6.35 -29.44 5.23
CA PHE A 424 7.52 -28.54 5.32
C PHE A 424 8.61 -29.14 6.20
N TYR A 425 8.25 -29.73 7.34
CA TYR A 425 9.21 -30.38 8.23
C TYR A 425 9.69 -31.72 7.72
N GLU A 426 8.85 -32.51 7.04
CA GLU A 426 9.27 -33.74 6.38
C GLU A 426 10.34 -33.45 5.30
N LYS A 427 10.12 -32.45 4.44
CA LYS A 427 11.12 -32.01 3.45
C LYS A 427 12.42 -31.56 4.11
N ARG A 428 12.32 -30.78 5.21
CA ARG A 428 13.50 -30.35 5.98
C ARG A 428 14.26 -31.54 6.53
N MET A 429 13.55 -32.51 7.17
CA MET A 429 14.16 -33.71 7.73
C MET A 429 14.79 -34.59 6.66
N LYS A 430 14.12 -34.78 5.51
CA LYS A 430 14.68 -35.49 4.36
C LYS A 430 16.02 -34.88 3.90
N ASN A 431 16.12 -33.54 3.84
CA ASN A 431 17.35 -32.87 3.49
C ASN A 431 18.46 -33.05 4.54
N ILE A 432 18.11 -32.98 5.83
CA ILE A 432 19.06 -33.23 6.94
C ILE A 432 19.59 -34.66 6.87
N LEU A 433 18.72 -35.66 6.73
CA LEU A 433 19.09 -37.07 6.64
C LEU A 433 19.94 -37.38 5.42
N LYS A 434 19.59 -36.77 4.27
CA LYS A 434 20.39 -36.89 3.05
C LYS A 434 21.81 -36.34 3.25
N ALA A 435 21.92 -35.16 3.88
CA ALA A 435 23.23 -34.52 4.16
C ALA A 435 24.09 -35.34 5.11
N SER A 436 23.47 -36.09 6.06
CA SER A 436 24.16 -36.95 7.03
C SER A 436 24.36 -38.38 6.54
N GLY A 437 23.93 -38.78 5.34
CA GLY A 437 23.97 -40.14 4.81
C GLY A 437 23.07 -41.12 5.54
N SER A 438 22.13 -40.67 6.37
CA SER A 438 21.25 -41.47 7.16
C SER A 438 20.07 -42.02 6.35
N LYS A 439 19.68 -43.29 6.57
CA LYS A 439 18.52 -43.95 5.97
C LYS A 439 17.27 -43.94 6.88
N LYS A 440 17.27 -43.17 7.98
CA LYS A 440 16.12 -43.07 8.88
C LYS A 440 14.87 -42.51 8.16
N ASP A 441 13.70 -42.88 8.69
CA ASP A 441 12.44 -42.38 8.20
C ASP A 441 12.29 -40.85 8.46
N TYR A 442 12.15 -40.09 7.42
CA TYR A 442 11.98 -38.65 7.51
C TYR A 442 10.56 -38.21 7.91
N LYS A 443 9.57 -39.10 7.81
CA LYS A 443 8.17 -38.81 8.18
C LYS A 443 7.98 -38.78 9.69
N ASN A 444 8.73 -39.59 10.42
CA ASN A 444 8.74 -39.57 11.88
C ASN A 444 9.86 -38.65 12.39
N TRP A 445 9.76 -37.38 12.03
CA TRP A 445 10.73 -36.37 12.43
C TRP A 445 10.58 -35.95 13.90
N ASP A 446 11.68 -35.52 14.49
CA ASP A 446 11.72 -34.98 15.85
C ASP A 446 11.60 -33.41 15.81
N VAL A 447 10.82 -32.88 16.74
CA VAL A 447 10.63 -31.42 16.90
C VAL A 447 11.95 -30.69 17.13
N LEU A 448 12.93 -31.33 17.73
CA LEU A 448 14.26 -30.73 17.98
C LEU A 448 15.13 -30.74 16.74
N ALA A 449 15.16 -31.82 16.00
CA ALA A 449 15.96 -31.98 14.79
C ALA A 449 15.59 -30.91 13.73
N THR A 450 14.32 -30.52 13.70
CA THR A 450 13.79 -29.51 12.77
C THR A 450 13.72 -28.11 13.33
N GLY A 451 13.94 -27.95 14.64
CA GLY A 451 13.77 -26.65 15.33
C GLY A 451 12.31 -26.19 15.47
N ALA A 452 11.35 -27.09 15.24
CA ALA A 452 9.92 -26.74 15.23
C ALA A 452 9.40 -26.26 16.61
N VAL A 453 10.02 -26.68 17.71
CA VAL A 453 9.64 -26.26 19.07
C VAL A 453 9.61 -24.75 19.27
N PHE A 454 10.44 -24.00 18.53
CA PHE A 454 10.49 -22.53 18.62
C PHE A 454 9.22 -21.86 18.12
N ASN A 455 8.38 -22.54 17.30
CA ASN A 455 7.09 -22.01 16.86
C ASN A 455 6.15 -21.75 18.05
N GLY A 456 6.21 -22.55 19.10
CA GLY A 456 5.40 -22.35 20.30
C GLY A 456 5.63 -21.01 21.00
N MET A 457 6.79 -20.39 20.76
CA MET A 457 7.15 -19.07 21.28
C MET A 457 6.99 -17.96 20.23
N GLY A 458 6.48 -18.28 19.03
CA GLY A 458 6.39 -17.35 17.91
C GLY A 458 7.74 -17.00 17.29
N GLN A 459 8.69 -17.92 17.36
CA GLN A 459 10.01 -17.87 16.74
C GLN A 459 10.11 -18.98 15.67
N GLY A 460 11.30 -19.23 15.17
CA GLY A 460 11.53 -20.32 14.22
C GLY A 460 10.97 -20.02 12.83
N ASP A 461 9.99 -20.79 12.38
CA ASP A 461 9.48 -20.73 11.01
C ASP A 461 8.21 -19.90 10.83
N VAL A 462 7.64 -19.40 11.94
CA VAL A 462 6.42 -18.57 11.91
C VAL A 462 6.76 -17.14 11.55
N MET A 463 6.04 -16.60 10.55
CA MET A 463 6.12 -15.20 10.12
C MET A 463 4.72 -14.64 9.93
N VAL A 464 4.45 -13.46 10.48
CA VAL A 464 3.17 -12.76 10.35
C VAL A 464 3.39 -11.31 9.96
N THR A 465 2.44 -10.73 9.22
CA THR A 465 2.44 -9.28 8.99
C THR A 465 1.81 -8.56 10.18
N PRO A 466 2.12 -7.27 10.41
CA PRO A 466 1.46 -6.49 11.47
C PRO A 466 -0.07 -6.48 11.35
N LEU A 467 -0.61 -6.45 10.12
CA LEU A 467 -2.06 -6.54 9.90
C LEU A 467 -2.62 -7.92 10.29
N GLN A 468 -1.92 -9.02 9.97
CA GLN A 468 -2.32 -10.35 10.45
C GLN A 468 -2.24 -10.47 11.97
N LEU A 469 -1.22 -9.84 12.57
CA LEU A 469 -1.07 -9.78 14.03
C LEU A 469 -2.27 -9.04 14.65
N ALA A 470 -2.68 -7.89 14.10
CA ALA A 470 -3.85 -7.15 14.54
C ALA A 470 -5.14 -7.97 14.36
N ASN A 471 -5.28 -8.66 13.22
CA ASN A 471 -6.45 -9.47 12.92
C ASN A 471 -6.64 -10.62 13.92
N TYR A 472 -5.59 -11.42 14.19
CA TYR A 472 -5.75 -12.52 15.14
C TYR A 472 -5.96 -12.05 16.58
N VAL A 473 -5.39 -10.90 16.97
CA VAL A 473 -5.66 -10.30 18.27
C VAL A 473 -7.11 -9.79 18.34
N GLY A 474 -7.65 -9.25 17.24
CA GLY A 474 -9.07 -8.93 17.10
C GLY A 474 -9.97 -10.16 17.24
N ALA A 475 -9.60 -11.30 16.64
CA ALA A 475 -10.32 -12.55 16.82
C ALA A 475 -10.26 -13.08 18.27
N ILE A 476 -9.15 -12.84 18.99
CA ILE A 476 -9.05 -13.14 20.43
C ILE A 476 -9.97 -12.25 21.24
N ALA A 477 -9.98 -10.94 20.96
CA ALA A 477 -10.87 -9.97 21.60
C ALA A 477 -12.34 -10.37 21.48
N ASN A 478 -12.73 -10.90 20.34
CA ASN A 478 -14.08 -11.35 20.02
C ASN A 478 -14.37 -12.80 20.41
N LYS A 479 -13.45 -13.50 21.09
CA LYS A 479 -13.62 -14.88 21.51
C LYS A 479 -13.89 -15.83 20.34
N GLY A 480 -13.15 -15.68 19.24
CA GLY A 480 -13.09 -16.65 18.15
C GLY A 480 -13.75 -16.26 16.84
N TRP A 481 -13.94 -14.97 16.57
CA TRP A 481 -14.39 -14.51 15.26
C TRP A 481 -13.81 -13.16 14.88
N TYR A 482 -13.79 -12.84 13.57
CA TYR A 482 -13.36 -11.56 13.04
C TYR A 482 -14.08 -11.23 11.73
N TYR A 483 -14.04 -9.97 11.33
CA TYR A 483 -14.34 -9.52 9.97
C TYR A 483 -13.05 -9.26 9.22
N THR A 484 -13.07 -9.43 7.91
CA THR A 484 -11.92 -9.10 7.06
C THR A 484 -11.51 -7.64 7.29
N PRO A 485 -10.26 -7.37 7.71
CA PRO A 485 -9.76 -6.01 7.84
C PRO A 485 -9.87 -5.24 6.52
N HIS A 486 -10.40 -4.01 6.56
CA HIS A 486 -10.61 -3.21 5.36
C HIS A 486 -10.39 -1.72 5.64
N ILE A 487 -10.13 -0.98 4.55
CA ILE A 487 -9.75 0.44 4.64
C ILE A 487 -10.84 1.39 4.14
N VAL A 488 -11.83 0.93 3.38
CA VAL A 488 -12.90 1.79 2.86
C VAL A 488 -14.20 1.54 3.59
N LYS A 489 -14.71 2.60 4.23
CA LYS A 489 -15.97 2.63 4.99
C LYS A 489 -17.17 2.84 4.09
N SER A 490 -17.10 3.83 3.19
CA SER A 490 -18.19 4.18 2.29
C SER A 490 -17.69 4.66 0.94
N ILE A 491 -18.55 4.49 -0.09
CA ILE A 491 -18.32 4.96 -1.45
C ILE A 491 -19.53 5.84 -1.81
N ASP A 492 -19.28 7.09 -2.16
CA ASP A 492 -20.30 8.09 -2.51
C ASP A 492 -21.36 8.24 -1.40
N GLY A 493 -20.89 8.30 -0.15
CA GLY A 493 -21.73 8.40 1.05
C GLY A 493 -22.50 7.14 1.43
N LYS A 494 -22.44 6.08 0.63
CA LYS A 494 -23.11 4.78 0.90
C LYS A 494 -22.13 3.79 1.51
N PRO A 495 -22.55 2.98 2.51
CA PRO A 495 -21.68 1.94 3.08
C PRO A 495 -21.05 1.06 2.02
N ASN A 496 -19.79 0.66 2.24
CA ASN A 496 -19.08 -0.20 1.30
C ASN A 496 -19.93 -1.45 0.94
N PRO A 497 -20.26 -1.65 -0.34
CA PRO A 497 -21.15 -2.73 -0.77
C PRO A 497 -20.49 -4.11 -0.75
N ASP A 498 -19.16 -4.20 -0.64
CA ASP A 498 -18.43 -5.46 -0.78
C ASP A 498 -18.81 -6.48 0.30
N PRO A 499 -19.35 -7.65 -0.09
CA PRO A 499 -19.80 -8.67 0.86
C PRO A 499 -18.66 -9.29 1.68
N ARG A 500 -17.40 -9.18 1.23
CA ARG A 500 -16.24 -9.70 1.96
C ARG A 500 -16.12 -9.07 3.36
N PHE A 501 -16.45 -7.79 3.48
CA PHE A 501 -16.34 -7.04 4.74
C PHE A 501 -17.55 -7.19 5.66
N LYS A 502 -18.62 -7.80 5.17
CA LYS A 502 -19.84 -8.11 5.95
C LYS A 502 -19.85 -9.55 6.47
N LYS A 503 -18.94 -10.40 5.97
CA LYS A 503 -18.88 -11.81 6.33
C LYS A 503 -18.09 -11.99 7.62
N LYS A 504 -18.73 -12.60 8.62
CA LYS A 504 -18.12 -13.00 9.88
C LYS A 504 -17.34 -14.30 9.70
N HIS A 505 -16.05 -14.28 9.94
CA HIS A 505 -15.19 -15.47 9.95
C HIS A 505 -15.12 -16.04 11.35
N LYS A 506 -15.42 -17.33 11.51
CA LYS A 506 -15.26 -18.06 12.77
C LYS A 506 -13.95 -18.84 12.77
N THR A 507 -13.25 -18.82 13.89
CA THR A 507 -12.05 -19.65 14.10
C THR A 507 -12.45 -21.08 14.45
N LEU A 508 -11.51 -22.01 14.34
CA LEU A 508 -11.70 -23.41 14.74
C LEU A 508 -11.56 -23.63 16.25
N VAL A 509 -11.49 -22.56 17.04
CA VAL A 509 -11.33 -22.65 18.50
C VAL A 509 -12.67 -22.39 19.19
N ASP A 510 -13.04 -23.29 20.09
CA ASP A 510 -14.23 -23.16 20.92
C ASP A 510 -14.16 -21.91 21.81
N PRO A 511 -15.23 -21.09 21.90
CA PRO A 511 -15.28 -19.89 22.73
C PRO A 511 -14.86 -20.06 24.20
N LYS A 512 -15.05 -21.23 24.80
CA LYS A 512 -14.66 -21.56 26.18
C LYS A 512 -13.16 -21.41 26.45
N HIS A 513 -12.31 -21.62 25.41
CA HIS A 513 -10.85 -21.56 25.56
C HIS A 513 -10.29 -20.13 25.61
N PHE A 514 -11.07 -19.11 25.20
CA PHE A 514 -10.60 -17.73 25.20
C PHE A 514 -10.56 -17.11 26.60
N GLY A 515 -11.44 -17.52 27.52
CA GLY A 515 -11.50 -16.97 28.87
C GLY A 515 -10.17 -16.96 29.62
N PRO A 516 -9.50 -18.11 29.78
CA PRO A 516 -8.19 -18.20 30.41
C PRO A 516 -7.11 -17.35 29.74
N VAL A 517 -7.12 -17.27 28.39
CA VAL A 517 -6.15 -16.48 27.64
C VAL A 517 -6.34 -14.99 27.86
N LEU A 518 -7.59 -14.49 27.87
CA LEU A 518 -7.91 -13.09 28.14
C LEU A 518 -7.55 -12.72 29.60
N LYS A 519 -7.84 -13.57 30.59
CA LYS A 519 -7.38 -13.39 31.98
C LYS A 519 -5.85 -13.32 32.07
N GLY A 520 -5.13 -14.16 31.30
CA GLY A 520 -3.68 -14.09 31.21
C GLY A 520 -3.18 -12.78 30.64
N MET A 521 -3.84 -12.26 29.59
CA MET A 521 -3.50 -10.94 28.99
C MET A 521 -3.79 -9.78 29.96
N GLU A 522 -4.84 -9.87 30.76
CA GLU A 522 -5.13 -8.91 31.82
C GLU A 522 -4.03 -8.93 32.90
N ALA A 523 -3.62 -10.11 33.34
CA ALA A 523 -2.54 -10.30 34.31
C ALA A 523 -1.21 -9.69 33.82
N VAL A 524 -0.94 -9.70 32.50
CA VAL A 524 0.25 -9.03 31.91
C VAL A 524 0.25 -7.53 32.20
N VAL A 525 -0.89 -6.89 32.17
CA VAL A 525 -1.04 -5.43 32.44
C VAL A 525 -1.07 -5.14 33.94
N LEU A 526 -1.76 -5.98 34.72
CA LEU A 526 -1.93 -5.73 36.14
C LEU A 526 -0.60 -5.92 36.91
N ASN A 527 0.04 -7.07 36.73
CA ASN A 527 1.19 -7.47 37.54
C ASN A 527 2.33 -8.12 36.70
N GLY A 528 2.22 -8.09 35.37
CA GLY A 528 3.15 -8.77 34.47
C GLY A 528 4.11 -7.84 33.74
N THR A 529 4.50 -8.27 32.53
CA THR A 529 5.53 -7.63 31.71
C THR A 529 5.13 -6.26 31.17
N ALA A 530 3.85 -5.87 31.24
CA ALA A 530 3.34 -4.56 30.78
C ALA A 530 2.79 -3.69 31.94
N ARG A 531 3.07 -4.01 33.21
CA ARG A 531 2.53 -3.27 34.37
C ARG A 531 2.77 -1.76 34.34
N GLY A 532 3.90 -1.30 33.78
CA GLY A 532 4.22 0.12 33.67
C GLY A 532 3.43 0.88 32.59
N LEU A 533 2.59 0.18 31.82
CA LEU A 533 1.76 0.75 30.75
C LEU A 533 0.25 0.72 31.10
N LYS A 534 -0.10 0.30 32.33
CA LYS A 534 -1.48 0.27 32.81
C LYS A 534 -2.10 1.67 32.68
N SER A 535 -3.33 1.74 32.15
CA SER A 535 -4.15 2.95 32.16
C SER A 535 -5.01 2.98 33.43
N ASN A 536 -5.29 4.19 33.89
CA ASN A 536 -6.28 4.43 34.94
C ASN A 536 -7.66 4.78 34.36
N ASP A 537 -7.74 5.10 33.08
CA ASP A 537 -8.97 5.59 32.43
C ASP A 537 -9.77 4.47 31.75
N PHE A 538 -9.11 3.34 31.42
CA PHE A 538 -9.77 2.20 30.79
C PHE A 538 -9.03 0.88 31.08
N THR A 539 -9.77 -0.22 31.02
CA THR A 539 -9.24 -1.56 31.21
C THR A 539 -8.47 -2.02 29.96
N GLN A 540 -7.43 -2.83 30.15
CA GLN A 540 -6.54 -3.24 29.06
C GLN A 540 -6.20 -4.72 29.16
N LEU A 541 -6.14 -5.38 27.99
CA LEU A 541 -5.54 -6.70 27.81
C LEU A 541 -4.33 -6.53 26.90
N ALA A 542 -3.17 -7.05 27.29
CA ALA A 542 -1.98 -6.88 26.51
C ALA A 542 -1.07 -8.12 26.48
N LYS A 543 -0.17 -8.16 25.52
CA LYS A 543 0.94 -9.10 25.49
C LYS A 543 2.18 -8.45 24.92
N THR A 544 3.29 -8.52 25.66
CA THR A 544 4.61 -8.12 25.18
C THR A 544 5.20 -9.21 24.27
N GLY A 545 5.86 -8.80 23.20
CA GLY A 545 6.66 -9.63 22.32
C GLY A 545 8.07 -9.09 22.20
N THR A 546 9.02 -10.02 22.12
CA THR A 546 10.40 -9.74 21.77
C THR A 546 10.79 -10.80 20.78
N ALA A 547 10.98 -10.40 19.53
CA ALA A 547 11.34 -11.34 18.46
C ALA A 547 12.84 -11.27 18.24
N GLN A 548 13.51 -12.37 18.53
CA GLN A 548 14.95 -12.50 18.35
C GLN A 548 15.31 -12.40 16.86
N VAL A 549 16.33 -11.63 16.57
CA VAL A 549 16.90 -11.51 15.23
C VAL A 549 18.35 -11.97 15.24
N PRO A 550 18.87 -12.48 14.09
CA PRO A 550 20.23 -13.04 14.06
C PRO A 550 21.33 -12.03 14.45
N GLN A 551 21.06 -10.75 14.34
CA GLN A 551 22.01 -9.69 14.60
C GLN A 551 21.32 -8.44 15.17
N GLY A 552 21.99 -7.77 16.12
CA GLY A 552 21.53 -6.54 16.72
C GLY A 552 20.55 -6.75 17.88
N LYS A 553 19.83 -5.70 18.20
CA LYS A 553 18.76 -5.77 19.19
C LYS A 553 17.55 -6.49 18.59
N ASP A 554 16.81 -7.19 19.42
CA ASP A 554 15.58 -7.86 19.04
C ASP A 554 14.50 -6.88 18.56
N ASN A 555 13.49 -7.37 17.81
CA ASN A 555 12.35 -6.56 17.44
C ASN A 555 11.40 -6.40 18.63
N SER A 556 11.00 -5.17 18.91
CA SER A 556 10.02 -4.81 19.94
C SER A 556 8.61 -4.98 19.38
N ILE A 557 7.81 -5.85 20.01
CA ILE A 557 6.43 -6.13 19.59
C ILE A 557 5.49 -5.97 20.78
N PHE A 558 4.33 -5.38 20.53
CA PHE A 558 3.29 -5.25 21.54
C PHE A 558 1.91 -5.35 20.92
N VAL A 559 0.99 -6.02 21.64
CA VAL A 559 -0.41 -6.09 21.25
C VAL A 559 -1.26 -5.64 22.43
N LEU A 560 -2.32 -4.90 22.13
CA LEU A 560 -3.23 -4.29 23.08
C LEU A 560 -4.67 -4.44 22.59
N ILE A 561 -5.56 -4.79 23.52
CA ILE A 561 -7.02 -4.76 23.34
C ILE A 561 -7.57 -3.78 24.39
N ALA A 562 -8.44 -2.87 24.00
CA ALA A 562 -9.01 -1.90 24.93
C ALA A 562 -10.42 -1.41 24.49
N PRO A 563 -11.35 -1.16 25.43
CA PRO A 563 -11.35 -1.65 26.81
C PRO A 563 -11.42 -3.18 26.90
N ALA A 564 -11.05 -3.79 28.01
CA ALA A 564 -11.01 -5.23 28.18
C ALA A 564 -12.38 -5.90 28.16
N ASP A 565 -13.39 -5.24 28.71
CA ASP A 565 -14.77 -5.73 28.85
C ASP A 565 -15.57 -5.59 27.56
N LYS A 566 -15.42 -4.47 26.85
CA LYS A 566 -16.07 -4.15 25.58
C LYS A 566 -15.03 -3.63 24.57
N PRO A 567 -14.30 -4.51 23.92
CA PRO A 567 -13.23 -4.12 23.01
C PRO A 567 -13.72 -3.17 21.91
N LYS A 568 -13.09 -1.99 21.82
CA LYS A 568 -13.35 -0.98 20.79
C LYS A 568 -12.18 -0.84 19.82
N ILE A 569 -10.97 -1.17 20.29
CA ILE A 569 -9.76 -1.04 19.51
C ILE A 569 -8.77 -2.16 19.85
N VAL A 570 -8.14 -2.67 18.83
CA VAL A 570 -6.93 -3.49 18.93
C VAL A 570 -5.79 -2.69 18.34
N VAL A 571 -4.67 -2.58 19.08
CA VAL A 571 -3.47 -1.89 18.59
C VAL A 571 -2.28 -2.83 18.64
N VAL A 572 -1.54 -2.87 17.54
CA VAL A 572 -0.31 -3.63 17.40
C VAL A 572 0.81 -2.70 16.96
N ALA A 573 1.94 -2.79 17.63
CA ALA A 573 3.15 -2.11 17.21
C ALA A 573 4.31 -3.10 17.06
N VAL A 574 5.07 -2.94 15.98
CA VAL A 574 6.31 -3.68 15.70
C VAL A 574 7.39 -2.65 15.39
N MET A 575 8.53 -2.72 16.09
CA MET A 575 9.67 -1.84 15.87
C MET A 575 10.95 -2.66 15.75
N GLU A 576 11.59 -2.56 14.59
CA GLU A 576 12.79 -3.33 14.27
C GLU A 576 13.98 -2.86 15.13
N HIS A 577 14.76 -3.83 15.63
CA HIS A 577 15.99 -3.60 16.42
C HIS A 577 15.83 -2.68 17.64
N ALA A 578 14.63 -2.70 18.26
CA ALA A 578 14.29 -1.82 19.36
C ALA A 578 14.39 -2.49 20.76
N GLY A 579 14.55 -3.82 20.82
CA GLY A 579 14.66 -4.57 22.06
C GLY A 579 13.31 -4.96 22.65
N PHE A 580 13.09 -4.76 23.95
CA PHE A 580 11.91 -5.25 24.66
C PHE A 580 10.60 -4.59 24.21
N GLY A 581 9.53 -5.41 24.08
CA GLY A 581 8.20 -4.96 23.65
C GLY A 581 7.59 -3.87 24.54
N ALA A 582 7.72 -3.96 25.84
CA ALA A 582 7.22 -2.95 26.78
C ALA A 582 7.97 -1.60 26.71
N THR A 583 9.18 -1.55 26.12
CA THR A 583 10.01 -0.34 26.13
C THR A 583 9.64 0.64 25.02
N TRP A 584 9.28 0.13 23.83
CA TRP A 584 9.02 0.95 22.65
C TRP A 584 7.67 0.67 21.99
N ALA A 585 7.38 -0.57 21.62
CA ALA A 585 6.10 -0.93 20.99
C ALA A 585 4.91 -0.73 21.94
N GLY A 586 5.11 -1.00 23.23
CA GLY A 586 4.07 -0.80 24.25
C GLY A 586 3.63 0.65 24.42
N PRO A 587 4.53 1.61 24.65
CA PRO A 587 4.20 3.04 24.69
C PRO A 587 3.43 3.51 23.45
N ALA A 588 3.86 3.14 22.24
CA ALA A 588 3.19 3.50 21.00
C ALA A 588 1.75 2.97 20.95
N SER A 589 1.55 1.68 21.28
CA SER A 589 0.23 1.07 21.28
C SER A 589 -0.69 1.71 22.32
N THR A 590 -0.14 2.04 23.48
CA THR A 590 -0.89 2.64 24.59
C THR A 590 -1.35 4.06 24.27
N VAL A 591 -0.50 4.88 23.67
CA VAL A 591 -0.81 6.25 23.23
C VAL A 591 -1.96 6.26 22.20
N ILE A 592 -1.92 5.39 21.21
CA ILE A 592 -2.99 5.28 20.20
C ILE A 592 -4.32 4.85 20.83
N ALA A 593 -4.30 3.83 21.70
CA ALA A 593 -5.51 3.37 22.38
C ALA A 593 -6.09 4.43 23.31
N GLU A 594 -5.24 5.16 24.05
CA GLU A 594 -5.68 6.25 24.94
C GLU A 594 -6.38 7.35 24.15
N LYS A 595 -5.74 7.87 23.09
CA LYS A 595 -6.31 8.91 22.24
C LYS A 595 -7.66 8.50 21.64
N TYR A 596 -7.77 7.25 21.18
CA TYR A 596 -9.00 6.73 20.58
C TYR A 596 -10.15 6.61 21.60
N ILE A 597 -9.85 6.13 22.81
CA ILE A 597 -10.89 5.84 23.83
C ILE A 597 -11.33 7.09 24.58
N THR A 598 -10.37 7.95 24.95
CA THR A 598 -10.63 9.12 25.82
C THR A 598 -10.83 10.42 25.03
N GLY A 599 -10.47 10.46 23.76
CA GLY A 599 -10.42 11.69 22.97
C GLY A 599 -9.18 12.54 23.21
N ASP A 600 -8.48 12.33 24.33
CA ASP A 600 -7.32 13.11 24.77
C ASP A 600 -6.06 12.26 24.94
N LEU A 601 -4.92 12.92 24.96
CA LEU A 601 -3.62 12.30 25.23
C LEU A 601 -3.11 12.77 26.60
N LYS A 602 -3.41 12.01 27.67
CA LYS A 602 -2.94 12.33 29.03
C LYS A 602 -1.48 11.96 29.26
N ARG A 603 -1.01 10.91 28.60
CA ARG A 603 0.38 10.42 28.72
C ARG A 603 1.31 11.00 27.64
N GLU A 604 1.33 12.35 27.56
CA GLU A 604 2.19 13.06 26.61
C GLU A 604 3.68 12.69 26.73
N ASN A 605 4.14 12.32 27.92
CA ASN A 605 5.52 11.88 28.13
C ASN A 605 5.88 10.63 27.32
N LEU A 606 4.94 9.68 27.16
CA LEU A 606 5.13 8.51 26.31
C LEU A 606 5.20 8.91 24.84
N TYR A 607 4.31 9.78 24.41
CA TYR A 607 4.31 10.29 23.04
C TYR A 607 5.60 11.07 22.73
N LYS A 608 6.02 11.99 23.59
CA LYS A 608 7.28 12.74 23.47
C LYS A 608 8.50 11.81 23.43
N LYS A 609 8.52 10.77 24.29
CA LYS A 609 9.54 9.72 24.25
C LYS A 609 9.60 9.05 22.86
N MET A 610 8.44 8.71 22.30
CA MET A 610 8.37 8.01 21.01
C MET A 610 8.79 8.90 19.84
N THR A 611 8.34 10.15 19.80
CA THR A 611 8.64 11.08 18.70
C THR A 611 10.08 11.59 18.71
N SER A 612 10.70 11.73 19.89
CA SER A 612 12.08 12.19 20.02
C SER A 612 13.12 11.09 19.81
N ALA A 613 12.75 9.82 19.93
CA ALA A 613 13.69 8.71 19.81
C ALA A 613 14.08 8.43 18.35
N SER A 614 15.38 8.19 18.11
CA SER A 614 15.90 7.75 16.80
C SER A 614 16.63 6.41 16.92
N PHE A 615 16.26 5.46 16.06
CA PHE A 615 16.94 4.15 15.97
C PHE A 615 17.94 4.09 14.81
N MET A 616 18.11 5.16 14.07
CA MET A 616 19.07 5.25 12.96
C MET A 616 20.51 4.85 13.31
N PRO A 617 21.05 5.19 14.51
CA PRO A 617 22.38 4.72 14.90
C PRO A 617 22.49 3.18 14.97
N GLU A 618 21.42 2.50 15.44
CA GLU A 618 21.36 1.04 15.49
C GLU A 618 21.26 0.45 14.08
N TYR A 619 20.39 0.99 13.21
CA TYR A 619 20.26 0.53 11.83
C TYR A 619 21.56 0.70 11.04
N LYS A 620 22.26 1.82 11.22
CA LYS A 620 23.58 2.04 10.63
C LYS A 620 24.57 0.98 11.08
N ARG A 621 24.59 0.65 12.37
CA ARG A 621 25.48 -0.38 12.93
C ARG A 621 25.17 -1.75 12.31
N GLN A 622 23.91 -2.15 12.27
CA GLN A 622 23.46 -3.43 11.72
C GLN A 622 23.79 -3.54 10.23
N TRP A 623 23.54 -2.50 9.47
CA TRP A 623 23.85 -2.43 8.05
C TRP A 623 25.35 -2.60 7.77
N ILE A 624 26.21 -1.95 8.55
CA ILE A 624 27.68 -2.14 8.45
C ILE A 624 28.08 -3.58 8.76
N VAL A 625 27.50 -4.19 9.80
CA VAL A 625 27.78 -5.59 10.16
C VAL A 625 27.34 -6.53 9.03
N ASP A 626 26.19 -6.30 8.44
CA ASP A 626 25.68 -7.11 7.33
C ASP A 626 26.55 -6.97 6.07
N LEU A 627 26.99 -5.76 5.74
CA LEU A 627 27.93 -5.53 4.63
C LEU A 627 29.26 -6.24 4.84
N LYS A 628 29.79 -6.22 6.08
CA LYS A 628 31.02 -6.96 6.42
C LYS A 628 30.85 -8.47 6.24
N ARG A 629 29.72 -9.01 6.71
CA ARG A 629 29.40 -10.44 6.56
C ARG A 629 29.28 -10.87 5.10
N LYS A 630 28.69 -10.00 4.25
CA LYS A 630 28.53 -10.23 2.81
C LYS A 630 29.82 -9.97 2.01
N GLY A 631 30.91 -9.51 2.62
CA GLY A 631 32.13 -9.11 1.92
C GLY A 631 31.96 -7.86 1.04
N LEU A 632 30.90 -7.10 1.27
CA LEU A 632 30.55 -5.89 0.50
C LEU A 632 30.96 -4.59 1.19
N TYR A 633 31.50 -4.67 2.41
CA TYR A 633 31.96 -3.50 3.15
C TYR A 633 33.21 -2.93 2.51
N LYS A 634 33.11 -1.71 2.00
CA LYS A 634 34.23 -0.91 1.54
C LYS A 634 34.50 0.21 2.55
N ASP A 635 35.79 0.50 2.81
CA ASP A 635 36.13 1.57 3.73
C ASP A 635 35.49 2.89 3.29
N PRO A 636 34.84 3.65 4.20
CA PRO A 636 34.16 4.90 3.86
C PRO A 636 35.03 5.95 3.15
N LYS A 637 36.34 5.86 3.32
CA LYS A 637 37.31 6.73 2.62
C LYS A 637 37.40 6.47 1.11
N LEU A 638 37.05 5.25 0.64
CA LEU A 638 37.09 4.89 -0.79
C LEU A 638 35.74 5.05 -1.52
N ASP A 639 34.63 5.05 -0.80
CA ASP A 639 33.27 5.12 -1.40
C ASP A 639 32.56 6.46 -1.12
N SER A 640 33.32 7.49 -0.74
CA SER A 640 32.82 8.83 -0.37
C SER A 640 31.95 9.48 -1.46
N VAL A 641 32.18 9.19 -2.74
CA VAL A 641 31.41 9.74 -3.88
C VAL A 641 30.01 9.13 -3.96
N LYS A 642 29.86 7.85 -3.69
CA LYS A 642 28.57 7.14 -3.76
C LYS A 642 27.69 7.43 -2.54
N LEU A 643 28.31 7.46 -1.35
CA LEU A 643 27.66 7.90 -0.11
C LEU A 643 27.27 9.36 -0.17
N LYS A 644 28.11 10.24 -0.73
CA LYS A 644 27.81 11.65 -0.93
C LYS A 644 26.62 11.84 -1.88
N LYS A 645 26.57 11.12 -3.01
CA LYS A 645 25.40 11.16 -3.93
C LYS A 645 24.10 10.69 -3.29
N MET A 646 24.15 9.65 -2.44
CA MET A 646 22.98 9.19 -1.69
C MET A 646 22.57 10.17 -0.60
N GLN A 647 23.55 10.72 0.13
CA GLN A 647 23.31 11.76 1.13
C GLN A 647 22.73 13.03 0.50
N ASP A 648 23.29 13.47 -0.63
CA ASP A 648 22.77 14.62 -1.40
C ASP A 648 21.32 14.39 -1.87
N SER A 649 20.95 13.14 -2.20
CA SER A 649 19.57 12.78 -2.54
C SER A 649 18.63 12.84 -1.33
N LEU A 650 19.07 12.37 -0.17
CA LEU A 650 18.32 12.43 1.09
C LEU A 650 18.17 13.87 1.59
N ASP A 651 19.24 14.66 1.51
CA ASP A 651 19.23 16.08 1.86
C ASP A 651 18.34 16.91 0.91
N PHE A 652 18.28 16.52 -0.37
CA PHE A 652 17.35 17.10 -1.31
C PHE A 652 15.90 16.81 -0.91
N ILE A 653 15.57 15.56 -0.57
CA ILE A 653 14.22 15.17 -0.11
C ILE A 653 13.86 15.92 1.18
N LYS A 654 14.80 16.02 2.12
CA LYS A 654 14.61 16.76 3.37
C LYS A 654 14.33 18.25 3.14
N LYS A 655 15.12 18.90 2.28
CA LYS A 655 14.90 20.31 1.89
C LYS A 655 13.56 20.52 1.16
N GLN A 656 13.13 19.54 0.34
CA GLN A 656 11.82 19.61 -0.30
C GLN A 656 10.68 19.51 0.73
N LYS A 657 10.79 18.60 1.70
CA LYS A 657 9.84 18.48 2.83
C LYS A 657 9.75 19.79 3.63
N GLU A 658 10.88 20.37 4.00
CA GLU A 658 10.95 21.64 4.76
C GLU A 658 10.35 22.81 3.96
N LYS A 659 10.60 22.87 2.65
CA LYS A 659 10.03 23.90 1.77
C LYS A 659 8.52 23.74 1.64
N LEU A 660 8.04 22.52 1.51
CA LEU A 660 6.63 22.20 1.38
C LEU A 660 5.88 22.48 2.69
N GLN A 661 6.47 22.12 3.83
CA GLN A 661 5.91 22.41 5.16
C GLN A 661 5.75 23.93 5.37
N LYS A 662 6.75 24.73 5.01
CA LYS A 662 6.64 26.20 5.07
C LYS A 662 5.55 26.76 4.16
N GLN A 663 5.31 26.16 3.00
CA GLN A 663 4.21 26.56 2.10
C GLN A 663 2.84 26.22 2.71
N ILE A 664 2.68 25.02 3.29
CA ILE A 664 1.45 24.60 3.98
C ILE A 664 1.17 25.50 5.17
N ASP A 665 2.20 25.81 5.98
CA ASP A 665 2.07 26.68 7.14
C ASP A 665 1.67 28.11 6.73
N ALA A 666 2.25 28.64 5.65
CA ALA A 666 1.90 29.96 5.10
C ALA A 666 0.46 30.00 4.54
N GLU A 667 0.02 28.96 3.82
CA GLU A 667 -1.35 28.86 3.31
C GLU A 667 -2.37 28.70 4.46
N THR A 668 -2.00 27.98 5.51
CA THR A 668 -2.84 27.81 6.71
C THR A 668 -2.99 29.11 7.48
N GLN A 669 -1.92 29.89 7.60
CA GLN A 669 -1.98 31.24 8.19
C GLN A 669 -2.83 32.19 7.34
N THR A 670 -2.70 32.15 6.02
CA THR A 670 -3.47 33.00 5.09
C THR A 670 -4.97 32.67 5.11
N LYS A 671 -5.34 31.41 5.32
CA LYS A 671 -6.75 30.99 5.52
C LYS A 671 -7.30 31.49 6.86
N LYS A 672 -6.55 31.39 7.94
CA LYS A 672 -6.97 31.92 9.27
C LYS A 672 -7.15 33.43 9.27
N THR A 673 -6.34 34.17 8.52
CA THR A 673 -6.45 35.65 8.40
C THR A 673 -7.62 36.08 7.50
N LYS A 674 -8.17 35.20 6.67
CA LYS A 674 -9.36 35.47 5.84
C LYS A 674 -10.67 35.06 6.51
N GLU A 675 -10.62 34.26 7.58
CA GLU A 675 -11.77 33.84 8.39
C GLU A 675 -11.97 34.72 9.65
N GLN A 676 -11.03 35.63 9.95
CA GLN A 676 -11.18 36.75 10.88
C GLN A 676 -11.51 38.06 10.09
#